data_acfc88bef6660483ee256e3573dba890
#
_entry.id   acfc88bef6660483ee256e3573dba890
#
_cell.length_a   1.000
_cell.length_b   1.000
_cell.length_c   1.000
_cell.angle_alpha   90.00
_cell.angle_beta   90.00
_cell.angle_gamma   90.00
#
_symmetry.space_group_name_H-M   'P 1'
#
loop_
_entity.id
_entity.type
_entity.pdbx_description
1 polymer ?
#
loop_
_entity_poly.entity_id
_entity_poly.type
_entity_poly.pdbx_seq_one_letter_code
_entity_poly.pdbx_strand_id
1 'polypeptide(L)'
;MSRLNPRQQEAVNYVGGPLLVLAGAGSGKTSVITRKIAHLIQNCGIRAQYIVAMTFTNKAAREMKERVGGLLRAGEGRGLTVCTFHNLGLNIIRKEHARLGYKPGFSIFDETDVKALMTDIMQKEYSGDDGVDEIKNMIGAWKNDLILPPEALENARNPKEQTAAIVYTHYQRTLKAFNAVDFDDLILLPVKLFQDHADILDKWQNKVRYLLVDEYQDTNASQYLLVKLLIGTRNQFTVVGDDDQSIYAWRGARPENLMLLKEDYPSLKVVMLEQNYRSTSRILRCANVLISNNPHEFEKQLWSEMGHGDEIRVIRCRNEDAEAERVAMEILSLHLRTDRPYSDFAILYRGNYQAKLIELKLQHHQIPYRLSGGNSFFGRQEVKDLMAYFRLIVNPDDDNAFLRVINVPRREIGSTTLEKLGNYATERKISMYAATDEIGLGEHLDSRFTDRLARFKRFMDKVREQCAGEDPISALRSMVMDIDYENWLRTNSSSDKAADYRMSNVWFLIEALKNTLEKDEDGDMTVEDAIGKLVLRDMLERQQEEEDGAEGVQMMTLHASKGLEFPYVFIMGMEEEILPHRSSIEADTIEEERRLAYVGITRARQTLAFTFAAKRKQYGEVIDCAPSRFLDELPPDDLAWEGNDDTPTEVKVVRGNSALADIRAMLKR
;
A
#
# COMPACT_ATOMS: atom_id res chain seq x y z
N MET A 1 -18.10 3.51 -24.70
CA MET A 1 -18.28 3.70 -23.24
C MET A 1 -19.63 3.12 -22.84
N SER A 2 -19.68 2.21 -21.87
CA SER A 2 -20.93 1.64 -21.36
C SER A 2 -21.85 2.72 -20.80
N ARG A 3 -23.15 2.57 -21.02
CA ARG A 3 -24.19 3.48 -20.48
C ARG A 3 -24.30 3.24 -18.98
N LEU A 4 -24.36 4.29 -18.18
CA LEU A 4 -24.63 4.17 -16.73
C LEU A 4 -26.03 3.61 -16.48
N ASN A 5 -26.17 2.75 -15.48
CA ASN A 5 -27.47 2.33 -15.00
C ASN A 5 -28.20 3.49 -14.23
N PRO A 6 -29.52 3.38 -13.95
CA PRO A 6 -30.26 4.45 -13.29
C PRO A 6 -29.68 4.88 -11.93
N ARG A 7 -29.19 3.94 -11.12
CA ARG A 7 -28.60 4.25 -9.80
C ARG A 7 -27.24 4.94 -9.94
N GLN A 8 -26.41 4.48 -10.86
CA GLN A 8 -25.15 5.14 -11.17
C GLN A 8 -25.39 6.57 -11.70
N GLN A 9 -26.39 6.74 -12.56
CA GLN A 9 -26.77 8.06 -13.09
C GLN A 9 -27.30 8.97 -11.99
N GLU A 10 -28.09 8.44 -11.05
CA GLU A 10 -28.56 9.17 -9.87
C GLU A 10 -27.38 9.68 -9.03
N ALA A 11 -26.39 8.82 -8.74
CA ALA A 11 -25.21 9.18 -7.98
C ALA A 11 -24.37 10.26 -8.70
N VAL A 12 -24.20 10.15 -10.03
CA VAL A 12 -23.46 11.14 -10.82
C VAL A 12 -24.15 12.49 -10.84
N ASN A 13 -25.45 12.52 -11.02
CA ASN A 13 -26.22 13.76 -11.18
C ASN A 13 -26.50 14.49 -9.85
N TYR A 14 -26.44 13.81 -8.73
CA TYR A 14 -26.75 14.43 -7.44
C TYR A 14 -25.65 15.39 -6.99
N VAL A 15 -25.94 16.68 -6.91
CA VAL A 15 -25.02 17.76 -6.50
C VAL A 15 -25.61 18.66 -5.41
N GLY A 16 -26.76 18.29 -4.86
CA GLY A 16 -27.51 19.10 -3.90
C GLY A 16 -26.98 19.08 -2.46
N GLY A 17 -25.92 18.33 -2.17
CA GLY A 17 -25.37 18.20 -0.82
C GLY A 17 -24.47 16.97 -0.67
N PRO A 18 -24.28 16.49 0.59
CA PRO A 18 -23.44 15.35 0.88
C PRO A 18 -24.03 14.06 0.28
N LEU A 19 -23.17 13.24 -0.32
CA LEU A 19 -23.54 11.98 -0.95
C LEU A 19 -22.65 10.84 -0.48
N LEU A 20 -23.29 9.76 -0.03
CA LEU A 20 -22.66 8.46 0.18
C LEU A 20 -23.13 7.50 -0.91
N VAL A 21 -22.20 6.93 -1.65
CA VAL A 21 -22.43 5.85 -2.62
C VAL A 21 -21.94 4.55 -2.01
N LEU A 22 -22.89 3.71 -1.59
CA LEU A 22 -22.61 2.36 -1.13
C LEU A 22 -22.56 1.45 -2.35
N ALA A 23 -21.36 1.02 -2.71
CA ALA A 23 -21.11 0.38 -3.98
C ALA A 23 -20.44 -0.96 -3.77
N GLY A 24 -21.19 -2.04 -3.92
CA GLY A 24 -20.64 -3.39 -3.79
C GLY A 24 -19.54 -3.70 -4.78
N ALA A 25 -18.88 -4.87 -4.60
CA ALA A 25 -17.83 -5.31 -5.51
C ALA A 25 -18.33 -5.33 -6.97
N GLY A 26 -17.50 -4.84 -7.90
CA GLY A 26 -17.82 -4.87 -9.34
C GLY A 26 -18.99 -4.01 -9.81
N SER A 27 -19.54 -3.14 -8.95
CA SER A 27 -20.69 -2.27 -9.28
C SER A 27 -20.34 -0.99 -10.05
N GLY A 28 -19.05 -0.77 -10.34
CA GLY A 28 -18.58 0.36 -11.13
C GLY A 28 -18.29 1.64 -10.32
N LYS A 29 -17.86 1.51 -9.06
CA LYS A 29 -17.43 2.61 -8.16
C LYS A 29 -16.60 3.67 -8.89
N THR A 30 -15.47 3.27 -9.48
CA THR A 30 -14.54 4.16 -10.17
C THR A 30 -15.20 4.87 -11.37
N SER A 31 -16.12 4.19 -12.06
CA SER A 31 -16.87 4.80 -13.17
C SER A 31 -17.79 5.92 -12.68
N VAL A 32 -18.42 5.75 -11.53
CA VAL A 32 -19.27 6.78 -10.91
C VAL A 32 -18.46 7.98 -10.50
N ILE A 33 -17.34 7.78 -9.79
CA ILE A 33 -16.47 8.90 -9.35
C ILE A 33 -15.93 9.67 -10.55
N THR A 34 -15.37 9.01 -11.55
CA THR A 34 -14.76 9.68 -12.71
C THR A 34 -15.77 10.45 -13.53
N ARG A 35 -16.96 9.89 -13.76
CA ARG A 35 -18.05 10.59 -14.45
C ARG A 35 -18.66 11.71 -13.61
N LYS A 36 -18.69 11.56 -12.28
CA LYS A 36 -19.12 12.65 -11.40
C LYS A 36 -18.17 13.83 -11.46
N ILE A 37 -16.86 13.60 -11.47
CA ILE A 37 -15.86 14.67 -11.63
C ILE A 37 -16.10 15.40 -12.97
N ALA A 38 -16.26 14.65 -14.07
CA ALA A 38 -16.56 15.24 -15.36
C ALA A 38 -17.88 16.03 -15.36
N HIS A 39 -18.94 15.51 -14.70
CA HIS A 39 -20.21 16.18 -14.55
C HIS A 39 -20.09 17.49 -13.77
N LEU A 40 -19.35 17.50 -12.67
CA LEU A 40 -19.10 18.71 -11.85
C LEU A 40 -18.40 19.80 -12.67
N ILE A 41 -17.45 19.43 -13.53
CA ILE A 41 -16.71 20.37 -14.37
C ILE A 41 -17.56 20.87 -15.54
N GLN A 42 -18.13 19.96 -16.31
CA GLN A 42 -18.78 20.28 -17.60
C GLN A 42 -20.23 20.79 -17.44
N ASN A 43 -20.98 20.23 -16.51
CA ASN A 43 -22.40 20.53 -16.35
C ASN A 43 -22.69 21.46 -15.18
N CYS A 44 -21.92 21.37 -14.08
CA CYS A 44 -22.13 22.21 -12.91
C CYS A 44 -21.23 23.45 -12.88
N GLY A 45 -20.29 23.58 -13.81
CA GLY A 45 -19.42 24.75 -13.93
C GLY A 45 -18.39 24.92 -12.81
N ILE A 46 -18.12 23.86 -12.03
CA ILE A 46 -17.10 23.92 -10.98
C ILE A 46 -15.73 23.79 -11.65
N ARG A 47 -14.87 24.81 -11.43
CA ARG A 47 -13.51 24.76 -12.00
C ARG A 47 -12.74 23.59 -11.41
N ALA A 48 -12.02 22.85 -12.25
CA ALA A 48 -11.25 21.66 -11.88
C ALA A 48 -10.30 21.88 -10.68
N GLN A 49 -9.68 23.05 -10.57
CA GLN A 49 -8.78 23.44 -9.47
C GLN A 49 -9.43 23.45 -8.07
N TYR A 50 -10.76 23.44 -8.00
CA TYR A 50 -11.52 23.42 -6.74
C TYR A 50 -12.07 22.02 -6.41
N ILE A 51 -11.75 21.02 -7.23
CA ILE A 51 -12.19 19.64 -7.03
C ILE A 51 -10.96 18.83 -6.57
N VAL A 52 -11.14 18.11 -5.48
CA VAL A 52 -10.15 17.18 -4.95
C VAL A 52 -10.77 15.79 -4.88
N ALA A 53 -10.13 14.82 -5.52
CA ALA A 53 -10.49 13.41 -5.44
C ALA A 53 -9.38 12.64 -4.74
N MET A 54 -9.75 11.90 -3.70
CA MET A 54 -8.82 11.11 -2.89
C MET A 54 -9.10 9.63 -3.00
N THR A 55 -8.02 8.84 -2.99
CA THR A 55 -8.06 7.38 -2.94
C THR A 55 -6.91 6.88 -2.06
N PHE A 56 -6.83 5.56 -1.84
CA PHE A 56 -5.80 5.00 -0.96
C PHE A 56 -4.48 4.73 -1.68
N THR A 57 -4.51 4.53 -3.00
CA THR A 57 -3.33 4.03 -3.73
C THR A 57 -2.92 4.94 -4.87
N ASN A 58 -1.63 5.07 -5.10
CA ASN A 58 -1.11 5.85 -6.22
C ASN A 58 -1.58 5.31 -7.57
N LYS A 59 -1.73 3.98 -7.69
CA LYS A 59 -2.26 3.34 -8.89
C LYS A 59 -3.70 3.78 -9.14
N ALA A 60 -4.56 3.67 -8.13
CA ALA A 60 -5.96 4.10 -8.23
C ALA A 60 -6.07 5.60 -8.57
N ALA A 61 -5.19 6.44 -7.97
CA ALA A 61 -5.16 7.87 -8.28
C ALA A 61 -4.76 8.13 -9.75
N ARG A 62 -3.74 7.42 -10.26
CA ARG A 62 -3.30 7.51 -11.65
C ARG A 62 -4.39 7.06 -12.62
N GLU A 63 -4.96 5.87 -12.40
CA GLU A 63 -6.07 5.37 -13.22
C GLU A 63 -7.28 6.31 -13.21
N MET A 64 -7.64 6.84 -12.03
CA MET A 64 -8.73 7.80 -11.90
C MET A 64 -8.43 9.07 -12.72
N LYS A 65 -7.20 9.59 -12.63
CA LYS A 65 -6.77 10.78 -13.39
C LYS A 65 -6.82 10.54 -14.90
N GLU A 66 -6.34 9.40 -15.37
CA GLU A 66 -6.37 9.01 -16.79
C GLU A 66 -7.81 8.87 -17.31
N ARG A 67 -8.68 8.18 -16.55
CA ARG A 67 -10.09 8.00 -16.92
C ARG A 67 -10.84 9.32 -16.96
N VAL A 68 -10.60 10.21 -16.00
CA VAL A 68 -11.19 11.57 -16.02
C VAL A 68 -10.68 12.35 -17.21
N GLY A 69 -9.37 12.30 -17.49
CA GLY A 69 -8.76 12.96 -18.66
C GLY A 69 -9.40 12.52 -19.98
N GLY A 70 -9.75 11.23 -20.12
CA GLY A 70 -10.47 10.71 -21.29
C GLY A 70 -11.94 11.15 -21.42
N LEU A 71 -12.54 11.70 -20.35
CA LEU A 71 -13.91 12.22 -20.32
C LEU A 71 -13.98 13.72 -20.56
N LEU A 72 -12.92 14.46 -20.29
CA LEU A 72 -12.84 15.91 -20.39
C LEU A 72 -12.26 16.35 -21.74
N ARG A 73 -12.62 17.54 -22.19
CA ARG A 73 -11.97 18.19 -23.33
C ARG A 73 -10.58 18.70 -22.92
N ALA A 74 -9.73 18.94 -23.91
CA ALA A 74 -8.39 19.46 -23.66
C ALA A 74 -8.46 20.77 -22.83
N GLY A 75 -7.74 20.80 -21.71
CA GLY A 75 -7.67 21.94 -20.79
C GLY A 75 -8.75 22.03 -19.71
N GLU A 76 -9.89 21.32 -19.83
CA GLU A 76 -10.96 21.37 -18.81
C GLU A 76 -10.52 20.79 -17.45
N GLY A 77 -9.61 19.82 -17.45
CA GLY A 77 -9.08 19.18 -16.24
C GLY A 77 -7.91 19.92 -15.57
N ARG A 78 -7.51 21.09 -16.08
CA ARG A 78 -6.35 21.81 -15.53
C ARG A 78 -6.57 22.20 -14.07
N GLY A 79 -5.62 21.81 -13.22
CA GLY A 79 -5.67 22.08 -11.79
C GLY A 79 -6.51 21.08 -10.96
N LEU A 80 -7.12 20.04 -11.59
CA LEU A 80 -7.78 18.95 -10.87
C LEU A 80 -6.78 18.22 -9.99
N THR A 81 -7.10 18.06 -8.70
CA THR A 81 -6.29 17.29 -7.78
C THR A 81 -6.87 15.88 -7.64
N VAL A 82 -6.12 14.87 -8.10
CA VAL A 82 -6.39 13.44 -7.86
C VAL A 82 -5.18 12.86 -7.19
N CYS A 83 -5.31 12.44 -5.92
CA CYS A 83 -4.17 12.01 -5.12
C CYS A 83 -4.58 11.04 -4.01
N THR A 84 -3.59 10.50 -3.28
CA THR A 84 -3.83 9.78 -2.03
C THR A 84 -3.97 10.73 -0.85
N PHE A 85 -4.51 10.25 0.28
CA PHE A 85 -4.55 11.00 1.54
C PHE A 85 -3.17 11.52 1.94
N HIS A 86 -2.16 10.67 1.89
CA HIS A 86 -0.78 11.02 2.26
C HIS A 86 -0.16 12.07 1.33
N ASN A 87 -0.43 11.99 0.02
CA ASN A 87 0.02 13.01 -0.93
C ASN A 87 -0.64 14.38 -0.65
N LEU A 88 -1.93 14.39 -0.31
CA LEU A 88 -2.61 15.62 0.07
C LEU A 88 -2.00 16.19 1.35
N GLY A 89 -1.79 15.35 2.37
CA GLY A 89 -1.17 15.73 3.63
C GLY A 89 0.24 16.28 3.44
N LEU A 90 1.06 15.62 2.64
CA LEU A 90 2.39 16.11 2.28
C LEU A 90 2.35 17.48 1.62
N ASN A 91 1.40 17.70 0.69
CA ASN A 91 1.25 19.01 0.03
C ASN A 91 0.82 20.11 1.03
N ILE A 92 -0.02 19.76 2.02
CA ILE A 92 -0.41 20.68 3.08
C ILE A 92 0.82 21.04 3.94
N ILE A 93 1.56 20.03 4.43
CA ILE A 93 2.75 20.25 5.27
C ILE A 93 3.79 21.09 4.53
N ARG A 94 4.06 20.81 3.25
CA ARG A 94 5.01 21.60 2.45
C ARG A 94 4.63 23.06 2.32
N LYS A 95 3.36 23.36 2.10
CA LYS A 95 2.88 24.73 1.95
C LYS A 95 2.83 25.49 3.27
N GLU A 96 2.61 24.79 4.36
CA GLU A 96 2.40 25.38 5.69
C GLU A 96 3.50 24.99 6.69
N HIS A 97 4.65 24.48 6.21
CA HIS A 97 5.75 23.97 7.04
C HIS A 97 6.21 24.94 8.12
N ALA A 98 6.28 26.23 7.80
CA ALA A 98 6.68 27.26 8.75
C ALA A 98 5.73 27.37 9.95
N ARG A 99 4.42 27.23 9.73
CA ARG A 99 3.42 27.22 10.81
C ARG A 99 3.52 25.97 11.68
N LEU A 100 3.92 24.84 11.07
CA LEU A 100 4.21 23.59 11.79
C LEU A 100 5.60 23.60 12.45
N GLY A 101 6.42 24.63 12.20
CA GLY A 101 7.78 24.77 12.74
C GLY A 101 8.77 23.78 12.11
N TYR A 102 8.58 23.40 10.85
CA TYR A 102 9.56 22.66 10.05
C TYR A 102 10.33 23.61 9.12
N LYS A 103 11.55 23.20 8.78
CA LYS A 103 12.33 23.86 7.73
C LYS A 103 11.85 23.34 6.36
N PRO A 104 12.05 24.09 5.26
CA PRO A 104 11.88 23.53 3.92
C PRO A 104 12.71 22.25 3.74
N GLY A 105 12.25 21.33 2.90
CA GLY A 105 13.03 20.11 2.61
C GLY A 105 13.08 19.10 3.76
N PHE A 106 12.04 18.99 4.59
CA PHE A 106 11.98 17.98 5.63
C PHE A 106 12.01 16.55 5.05
N SER A 107 12.58 15.60 5.79
CA SER A 107 12.62 14.19 5.42
C SER A 107 11.33 13.46 5.78
N ILE A 108 11.00 12.41 5.01
CA ILE A 108 9.95 11.46 5.37
C ILE A 108 10.63 10.16 5.75
N PHE A 109 10.46 9.72 6.99
CA PHE A 109 11.02 8.48 7.50
C PHE A 109 10.16 7.29 7.10
N ASP A 110 10.80 6.28 6.51
CA ASP A 110 10.16 5.01 6.20
C ASP A 110 10.10 4.10 7.43
N GLU A 111 9.45 2.94 7.29
CA GLU A 111 9.31 1.97 8.38
C GLU A 111 10.65 1.49 8.94
N THR A 112 11.68 1.39 8.10
CA THR A 112 13.03 1.00 8.52
C THR A 112 13.68 2.11 9.34
N ASP A 113 13.54 3.36 8.90
CA ASP A 113 14.04 4.54 9.61
C ASP A 113 13.36 4.70 10.97
N VAL A 114 12.02 4.55 10.99
CA VAL A 114 11.21 4.59 12.22
C VAL A 114 11.65 3.52 13.21
N LYS A 115 11.82 2.27 12.74
CA LYS A 115 12.27 1.15 13.59
C LYS A 115 13.67 1.39 14.12
N ALA A 116 14.60 1.86 13.30
CA ALA A 116 15.96 2.17 13.70
C ALA A 116 16.00 3.26 14.77
N LEU A 117 15.25 4.35 14.57
CA LEU A 117 15.16 5.44 15.53
C LEU A 117 14.55 5.00 16.87
N MET A 118 13.44 4.24 16.82
CA MET A 118 12.81 3.71 18.04
C MET A 118 13.72 2.74 18.78
N THR A 119 14.46 1.89 18.06
CA THR A 119 15.44 0.98 18.65
C THR A 119 16.52 1.76 19.39
N ASP A 120 17.06 2.83 18.79
CA ASP A 120 18.08 3.68 19.42
C ASP A 120 17.54 4.38 20.68
N ILE A 121 16.33 4.92 20.64
CA ILE A 121 15.68 5.55 21.82
C ILE A 121 15.50 4.51 22.94
N MET A 122 14.98 3.32 22.62
CA MET A 122 14.71 2.28 23.60
C MET A 122 16.00 1.75 24.24
N GLN A 123 17.07 1.54 23.47
CA GLN A 123 18.37 1.09 24.00
C GLN A 123 19.02 2.09 24.95
N LYS A 124 18.86 3.38 24.69
CA LYS A 124 19.46 4.44 25.51
C LYS A 124 18.70 4.73 26.80
N GLU A 125 17.41 4.58 26.78
CA GLU A 125 16.54 5.09 27.85
C GLU A 125 15.79 3.99 28.61
N TYR A 126 15.75 2.76 28.06
CA TYR A 126 14.96 1.66 28.65
C TYR A 126 15.72 0.35 28.65
N SER A 127 15.74 -0.30 29.81
CA SER A 127 16.33 -1.63 30.04
C SER A 127 15.27 -2.75 30.04
N GLY A 128 14.10 -2.52 29.46
CA GLY A 128 12.99 -3.48 29.42
C GLY A 128 13.03 -4.40 28.21
N ASP A 129 12.34 -5.52 28.32
CA ASP A 129 12.25 -6.59 27.32
C ASP A 129 11.11 -6.33 26.30
N ASP A 130 10.52 -5.13 26.28
CA ASP A 130 9.43 -4.77 25.37
C ASP A 130 9.93 -4.71 23.92
N GLY A 131 9.24 -5.44 23.03
CA GLY A 131 9.62 -5.49 21.62
C GLY A 131 9.42 -4.14 20.92
N VAL A 132 10.44 -3.67 20.18
CA VAL A 132 10.39 -2.42 19.41
C VAL A 132 9.19 -2.36 18.48
N ASP A 133 8.85 -3.49 17.84
CA ASP A 133 7.72 -3.56 16.89
C ASP A 133 6.37 -3.37 17.58
N GLU A 134 6.21 -3.86 18.83
CA GLU A 134 4.99 -3.66 19.59
C GLU A 134 4.81 -2.20 20.00
N ILE A 135 5.86 -1.56 20.51
CA ILE A 135 5.86 -0.13 20.85
C ILE A 135 5.59 0.73 19.60
N LYS A 136 6.24 0.42 18.47
CA LYS A 136 6.01 1.08 17.18
C LYS A 136 4.53 0.99 16.76
N ASN A 137 3.95 -0.20 16.82
CA ASN A 137 2.55 -0.42 16.44
C ASN A 137 1.59 0.35 17.34
N MET A 138 1.87 0.41 18.64
CA MET A 138 1.07 1.17 19.61
C MET A 138 1.12 2.67 19.33
N ILE A 139 2.30 3.22 19.06
CA ILE A 139 2.47 4.63 18.68
C ILE A 139 1.74 4.94 17.36
N GLY A 140 1.86 4.08 16.36
CA GLY A 140 1.14 4.20 15.09
C GLY A 140 -0.38 4.21 15.30
N ALA A 141 -0.91 3.31 16.15
CA ALA A 141 -2.32 3.30 16.50
C ALA A 141 -2.75 4.62 17.17
N TRP A 142 -1.99 5.13 18.11
CA TRP A 142 -2.27 6.42 18.76
C TRP A 142 -2.28 7.59 17.75
N LYS A 143 -1.30 7.65 16.82
CA LYS A 143 -1.29 8.67 15.77
C LYS A 143 -2.52 8.60 14.88
N ASN A 144 -2.92 7.39 14.49
CA ASN A 144 -4.12 7.16 13.68
C ASN A 144 -5.41 7.55 14.42
N ASP A 145 -5.42 7.42 15.75
CA ASP A 145 -6.53 7.82 16.61
C ASP A 145 -6.43 9.27 17.12
N LEU A 146 -5.45 10.05 16.61
CA LEU A 146 -5.21 11.44 17.01
C LEU A 146 -4.79 11.64 18.46
N ILE A 147 -4.33 10.59 19.13
CA ILE A 147 -3.82 10.64 20.50
C ILE A 147 -2.39 11.17 20.46
N LEU A 148 -2.16 12.32 21.06
CA LEU A 148 -0.85 12.95 21.14
C LEU A 148 -0.04 12.43 22.34
N PRO A 149 1.32 12.61 22.33
CA PRO A 149 2.16 12.10 23.41
C PRO A 149 1.71 12.45 24.85
N PRO A 150 1.30 13.69 25.17
CA PRO A 150 0.81 14.01 26.52
C PRO A 150 -0.45 13.21 26.88
N GLU A 151 -1.39 13.10 25.96
CA GLU A 151 -2.63 12.37 26.15
C GLU A 151 -2.41 10.86 26.27
N ALA A 152 -1.49 10.31 25.47
CA ALA A 152 -1.06 8.91 25.58
C ALA A 152 -0.48 8.61 26.98
N LEU A 153 0.31 9.52 27.52
CA LEU A 153 0.90 9.38 28.84
C LEU A 153 -0.15 9.46 29.96
N GLU A 154 -1.11 10.37 29.87
CA GLU A 154 -2.20 10.52 30.86
C GLU A 154 -3.13 9.31 30.85
N ASN A 155 -3.39 8.71 29.70
CA ASN A 155 -4.32 7.61 29.54
C ASN A 155 -3.69 6.21 29.66
N ALA A 156 -2.37 6.11 29.85
CA ALA A 156 -1.67 4.84 29.96
C ALA A 156 -2.13 4.02 31.18
N ARG A 157 -2.62 2.80 30.93
CA ARG A 157 -3.28 1.95 31.96
C ARG A 157 -2.37 0.84 32.50
N ASN A 158 -1.28 0.56 31.82
CA ASN A 158 -0.35 -0.51 32.18
C ASN A 158 1.11 -0.08 31.94
N PRO A 159 2.10 -0.78 32.50
CA PRO A 159 3.52 -0.43 32.34
C PRO A 159 3.98 -0.34 30.89
N LYS A 160 3.45 -1.19 29.99
CA LYS A 160 3.80 -1.20 28.58
C LYS A 160 3.28 0.04 27.85
N GLU A 161 2.05 0.45 28.10
CA GLU A 161 1.50 1.71 27.58
C GLU A 161 2.26 2.93 28.10
N GLN A 162 2.68 2.90 29.38
CA GLN A 162 3.52 3.97 29.94
C GLN A 162 4.87 4.05 29.21
N THR A 163 5.54 2.92 28.99
CA THR A 163 6.79 2.86 28.22
C THR A 163 6.57 3.40 26.82
N ALA A 164 5.53 2.94 26.12
CA ALA A 164 5.21 3.39 24.78
C ALA A 164 4.94 4.91 24.71
N ALA A 165 4.22 5.47 25.67
CA ALA A 165 3.90 6.90 25.73
C ALA A 165 5.15 7.77 25.97
N ILE A 166 6.08 7.29 26.79
CA ILE A 166 7.35 7.96 27.02
C ILE A 166 8.21 7.87 25.75
N VAL A 167 8.35 6.70 25.15
CA VAL A 167 9.05 6.51 23.86
C VAL A 167 8.43 7.40 22.80
N TYR A 168 7.10 7.49 22.71
CA TYR A 168 6.39 8.37 21.78
C TYR A 168 6.78 9.83 21.95
N THR A 169 6.88 10.31 23.20
CA THR A 169 7.30 11.68 23.49
C THR A 169 8.72 11.96 22.97
N HIS A 170 9.66 11.05 23.23
CA HIS A 170 11.04 11.17 22.78
C HIS A 170 11.15 11.03 21.26
N TYR A 171 10.44 10.08 20.68
CA TYR A 171 10.37 9.83 19.25
C TYR A 171 9.89 11.08 18.49
N GLN A 172 8.76 11.65 18.88
CA GLN A 172 8.20 12.82 18.20
C GLN A 172 9.11 14.05 18.31
N ARG A 173 9.77 14.22 19.46
CA ARG A 173 10.76 15.29 19.66
C ARG A 173 12.00 15.08 18.80
N THR A 174 12.47 13.86 18.65
CA THR A 174 13.64 13.52 17.83
C THR A 174 13.34 13.67 16.35
N LEU A 175 12.18 13.20 15.85
CA LEU A 175 11.73 13.48 14.48
C LEU A 175 11.74 14.98 14.18
N LYS A 176 11.21 15.78 15.11
CA LYS A 176 11.19 17.23 14.95
C LYS A 176 12.59 17.83 14.91
N ALA A 177 13.51 17.36 15.75
CA ALA A 177 14.90 17.79 15.75
C ALA A 177 15.63 17.45 14.44
N PHE A 178 15.33 16.29 13.85
CA PHE A 178 15.88 15.87 12.55
C PHE A 178 15.18 16.51 11.35
N ASN A 179 14.28 17.45 11.58
CA ASN A 179 13.43 18.01 10.52
C ASN A 179 12.77 16.91 9.69
N ALA A 180 12.21 15.91 10.36
CA ALA A 180 11.61 14.75 9.73
C ALA A 180 10.18 14.50 10.21
N VAL A 181 9.40 13.85 9.37
CA VAL A 181 8.06 13.35 9.66
C VAL A 181 8.01 11.88 9.29
N ASP A 182 7.18 11.09 9.95
CA ASP A 182 6.87 9.73 9.48
C ASP A 182 5.60 9.71 8.63
N PHE A 183 5.21 8.50 8.23
CA PHE A 183 4.05 8.29 7.36
C PHE A 183 2.73 8.73 8.02
N ASP A 184 2.55 8.44 9.31
CA ASP A 184 1.35 8.81 10.05
C ASP A 184 1.27 10.32 10.29
N ASP A 185 2.40 10.99 10.47
CA ASP A 185 2.48 12.44 10.58
C ASP A 185 1.94 13.18 9.35
N LEU A 186 1.99 12.54 8.17
CA LEU A 186 1.45 13.15 6.93
C LEU A 186 -0.07 13.40 7.02
N ILE A 187 -0.78 12.71 7.92
CA ILE A 187 -2.20 12.94 8.18
C ILE A 187 -2.40 13.70 9.49
N LEU A 188 -1.71 13.30 10.55
CA LEU A 188 -1.84 13.87 11.88
C LEU A 188 -1.51 15.37 11.91
N LEU A 189 -0.40 15.79 11.29
CA LEU A 189 0.04 17.17 11.30
C LEU A 189 -0.91 18.13 10.56
N PRO A 190 -1.44 17.81 9.36
CA PRO A 190 -2.50 18.59 8.72
C PRO A 190 -3.76 18.74 9.57
N VAL A 191 -4.22 17.66 10.22
CA VAL A 191 -5.38 17.72 11.10
C VAL A 191 -5.14 18.69 12.24
N LYS A 192 -4.01 18.54 12.92
CA LYS A 192 -3.61 19.44 14.03
C LYS A 192 -3.48 20.89 13.57
N LEU A 193 -2.82 21.12 12.43
CA LEU A 193 -2.69 22.43 11.84
C LEU A 193 -4.04 23.11 11.62
N PHE A 194 -5.02 22.38 11.10
CA PHE A 194 -6.34 22.90 10.83
C PHE A 194 -7.16 23.13 12.12
N GLN A 195 -6.93 22.36 13.17
CA GLN A 195 -7.54 22.59 14.48
C GLN A 195 -6.97 23.81 15.18
N ASP A 196 -5.64 24.02 15.08
CA ASP A 196 -4.95 25.09 15.78
C ASP A 196 -5.00 26.45 15.03
N HIS A 197 -5.24 26.43 13.69
CA HIS A 197 -5.14 27.61 12.82
C HIS A 197 -6.35 27.76 11.89
N ALA A 198 -7.39 28.46 12.34
CA ALA A 198 -8.63 28.69 11.59
C ALA A 198 -8.39 29.41 10.24
N ASP A 199 -7.43 30.36 10.20
CA ASP A 199 -7.04 31.08 8.99
C ASP A 199 -6.50 30.15 7.88
N ILE A 200 -5.72 29.16 8.27
CA ILE A 200 -5.20 28.14 7.36
C ILE A 200 -6.32 27.19 6.92
N LEU A 201 -7.15 26.78 7.85
CA LEU A 201 -8.30 25.95 7.53
C LEU A 201 -9.20 26.61 6.50
N ASP A 202 -9.58 27.90 6.70
CA ASP A 202 -10.40 28.66 5.76
C ASP A 202 -9.77 28.75 4.38
N LYS A 203 -8.44 28.97 4.31
CA LYS A 203 -7.67 28.97 3.06
C LYS A 203 -7.82 27.65 2.29
N TRP A 204 -7.69 26.51 2.98
CA TRP A 204 -7.78 25.21 2.37
C TRP A 204 -9.22 24.82 2.02
N GLN A 205 -10.22 25.15 2.84
CA GLN A 205 -11.63 25.00 2.51
C GLN A 205 -12.03 25.80 1.28
N ASN A 206 -11.48 26.99 1.07
CA ASN A 206 -11.70 27.78 -0.14
C ASN A 206 -11.07 27.18 -1.38
N LYS A 207 -10.00 26.42 -1.23
CA LYS A 207 -9.33 25.66 -2.29
C LYS A 207 -10.07 24.36 -2.62
N VAL A 208 -10.66 23.68 -1.62
CA VAL A 208 -11.40 22.43 -1.76
C VAL A 208 -12.88 22.70 -1.70
N ARG A 209 -13.51 22.98 -2.87
CA ARG A 209 -14.96 23.29 -2.91
C ARG A 209 -15.83 22.06 -3.09
N TYR A 210 -15.29 21.02 -3.69
CA TYR A 210 -15.94 19.73 -3.81
C TYR A 210 -14.92 18.63 -3.55
N LEU A 211 -15.24 17.73 -2.62
CA LEU A 211 -14.37 16.63 -2.22
C LEU A 211 -14.98 15.30 -2.65
N LEU A 212 -14.18 14.43 -3.27
CA LEU A 212 -14.55 13.05 -3.56
C LEU A 212 -13.55 12.13 -2.85
N VAL A 213 -14.06 11.05 -2.25
CA VAL A 213 -13.22 10.05 -1.59
C VAL A 213 -13.67 8.66 -2.02
N ASP A 214 -12.73 7.86 -2.54
CA ASP A 214 -12.95 6.45 -2.87
C ASP A 214 -12.50 5.55 -1.71
N GLU A 215 -13.04 4.32 -1.66
CA GLU A 215 -12.74 3.29 -0.65
C GLU A 215 -12.89 3.81 0.80
N TYR A 216 -13.93 4.60 1.06
CA TYR A 216 -14.09 5.33 2.33
C TYR A 216 -14.13 4.43 3.58
N GLN A 217 -14.53 3.17 3.45
CA GLN A 217 -14.52 2.16 4.53
C GLN A 217 -13.11 1.86 5.08
N ASP A 218 -12.07 2.20 4.33
CA ASP A 218 -10.67 1.97 4.76
C ASP A 218 -10.07 3.17 5.51
N THR A 219 -10.86 4.24 5.74
CA THR A 219 -10.39 5.41 6.48
C THR A 219 -10.25 5.13 7.98
N ASN A 220 -9.19 5.67 8.58
CA ASN A 220 -9.02 5.71 10.02
C ASN A 220 -9.59 7.02 10.63
N ALA A 221 -9.50 7.19 11.94
CA ALA A 221 -10.05 8.36 12.62
C ALA A 221 -9.39 9.67 12.18
N SER A 222 -8.08 9.70 11.97
CA SER A 222 -7.36 10.90 11.53
C SER A 222 -7.74 11.31 10.11
N GLN A 223 -7.90 10.35 9.20
CA GLN A 223 -8.36 10.59 7.83
C GLN A 223 -9.82 11.06 7.80
N TYR A 224 -10.68 10.45 8.60
CA TYR A 224 -12.06 10.89 8.76
C TYR A 224 -12.14 12.37 9.18
N LEU A 225 -11.36 12.74 10.21
CA LEU A 225 -11.36 14.13 10.70
C LEU A 225 -10.74 15.09 9.67
N LEU A 226 -9.70 14.69 8.93
CA LEU A 226 -9.13 15.48 7.84
C LEU A 226 -10.20 15.79 6.77
N VAL A 227 -10.97 14.78 6.36
CA VAL A 227 -12.08 14.92 5.41
C VAL A 227 -13.12 15.90 5.95
N LYS A 228 -13.55 15.71 7.21
CA LYS A 228 -14.55 16.56 7.87
C LYS A 228 -14.12 18.02 7.95
N LEU A 229 -12.86 18.28 8.30
CA LEU A 229 -12.28 19.63 8.35
C LEU A 229 -12.23 20.29 6.96
N LEU A 230 -11.81 19.57 5.93
CA LEU A 230 -11.74 20.10 4.56
C LEU A 230 -13.12 20.41 3.97
N ILE A 231 -14.14 19.60 4.26
CA ILE A 231 -15.51 19.81 3.81
C ILE A 231 -16.11 21.08 4.44
N GLY A 232 -15.86 21.27 5.74
CA GLY A 232 -16.40 22.40 6.50
C GLY A 232 -17.93 22.50 6.42
N THR A 233 -18.43 23.72 6.48
CA THR A 233 -19.89 24.01 6.46
C THR A 233 -20.53 23.91 5.09
N ARG A 234 -19.75 23.76 4.01
CA ARG A 234 -20.29 23.68 2.65
C ARG A 234 -21.00 22.38 2.36
N ASN A 235 -20.63 21.30 3.04
CA ASN A 235 -21.22 19.96 2.91
C ASN A 235 -21.24 19.44 1.45
N GLN A 236 -20.28 19.86 0.62
CA GLN A 236 -20.18 19.50 -0.80
C GLN A 236 -19.17 18.37 -0.98
N PHE A 237 -19.63 17.13 -0.88
CA PHE A 237 -18.78 15.97 -1.05
C PHE A 237 -19.52 14.74 -1.59
N THR A 238 -18.74 13.82 -2.13
CA THR A 238 -19.17 12.46 -2.45
C THR A 238 -18.16 11.49 -1.90
N VAL A 239 -18.60 10.57 -1.07
CA VAL A 239 -17.78 9.43 -0.64
C VAL A 239 -18.34 8.14 -1.23
N VAL A 240 -17.47 7.25 -1.62
CA VAL A 240 -17.80 5.94 -2.17
C VAL A 240 -17.13 4.87 -1.33
N GLY A 241 -17.87 3.85 -0.94
CA GLY A 241 -17.37 2.79 -0.08
C GLY A 241 -18.18 1.52 -0.15
N ASP A 242 -17.63 0.49 0.48
CA ASP A 242 -18.23 -0.83 0.64
C ASP A 242 -17.76 -1.42 1.98
N ASP A 243 -18.62 -1.41 3.00
CA ASP A 243 -18.32 -1.93 4.34
C ASP A 243 -17.90 -3.42 4.31
N ASP A 244 -18.44 -4.21 3.36
CA ASP A 244 -18.05 -5.61 3.15
C ASP A 244 -16.63 -5.78 2.58
N GLN A 245 -16.02 -4.73 2.07
CA GLN A 245 -14.64 -4.73 1.59
C GLN A 245 -13.65 -4.05 2.56
N SER A 246 -14.04 -3.80 3.80
CA SER A 246 -13.14 -3.30 4.84
C SER A 246 -12.26 -4.42 5.37
N ILE A 247 -11.00 -4.45 4.93
CA ILE A 247 -10.00 -5.50 5.25
C ILE A 247 -8.69 -4.92 5.78
N TYR A 248 -8.69 -3.67 6.24
CA TYR A 248 -7.50 -2.98 6.77
C TYR A 248 -7.70 -2.51 8.22
N ALA A 249 -8.53 -3.21 9.03
CA ALA A 249 -8.71 -2.89 10.44
C ALA A 249 -7.38 -2.96 11.22
N TRP A 250 -6.50 -3.89 10.86
CA TRP A 250 -5.14 -3.99 11.40
C TRP A 250 -4.24 -2.77 11.09
N ARG A 251 -4.64 -1.89 10.15
CA ARG A 251 -4.04 -0.58 9.86
C ARG A 251 -4.84 0.57 10.46
N GLY A 252 -5.79 0.30 11.33
CA GLY A 252 -6.65 1.31 11.94
C GLY A 252 -7.84 1.75 11.11
N ALA A 253 -8.16 1.06 10.00
CA ALA A 253 -9.39 1.32 9.24
C ALA A 253 -10.63 1.10 10.10
N ARG A 254 -11.59 2.01 9.98
CA ARG A 254 -12.84 1.99 10.75
C ARG A 254 -14.04 2.04 9.81
N PRO A 255 -14.66 0.90 9.47
CA PRO A 255 -15.86 0.86 8.63
C PRO A 255 -17.01 1.67 9.24
N GLU A 256 -17.02 1.83 10.58
CA GLU A 256 -17.96 2.67 11.32
C GLU A 256 -17.94 4.15 10.86
N ASN A 257 -16.85 4.60 10.23
CA ASN A 257 -16.79 5.94 9.64
C ASN A 257 -17.88 6.18 8.59
N LEU A 258 -18.40 5.13 7.95
CA LEU A 258 -19.54 5.23 7.05
C LEU A 258 -20.85 5.57 7.81
N MET A 259 -20.98 5.07 9.05
CA MET A 259 -22.13 5.39 9.91
C MET A 259 -22.03 6.78 10.49
N LEU A 260 -20.85 7.17 10.95
CA LEU A 260 -20.61 8.52 11.49
C LEU A 260 -20.98 9.62 10.49
N LEU A 261 -20.90 9.35 9.16
CA LEU A 261 -21.36 10.29 8.16
C LEU A 261 -22.87 10.59 8.25
N LYS A 262 -23.71 9.61 8.62
CA LYS A 262 -25.14 9.84 8.79
C LYS A 262 -25.44 10.71 10.02
N GLU A 263 -24.66 10.53 11.07
CA GLU A 263 -24.78 11.30 12.30
C GLU A 263 -24.29 12.74 12.10
N ASP A 264 -23.12 12.89 11.50
CA ASP A 264 -22.50 14.19 11.26
C ASP A 264 -23.20 15.01 10.16
N TYR A 265 -23.85 14.33 9.19
CA TYR A 265 -24.51 14.97 8.07
C TYR A 265 -25.95 14.46 7.91
N PRO A 266 -26.93 15.00 8.67
CA PRO A 266 -28.33 14.55 8.63
C PRO A 266 -28.98 14.64 7.24
N SER A 267 -28.47 15.51 6.35
CA SER A 267 -28.91 15.65 4.96
C SER A 267 -28.21 14.72 3.99
N LEU A 268 -27.41 13.78 4.48
CA LEU A 268 -26.64 12.82 3.66
C LEU A 268 -27.59 11.98 2.79
N LYS A 269 -27.43 12.08 1.48
CA LYS A 269 -28.11 11.18 0.57
C LYS A 269 -27.27 9.89 0.42
N VAL A 270 -27.96 8.74 0.53
CA VAL A 270 -27.35 7.42 0.29
C VAL A 270 -27.88 6.86 -1.01
N VAL A 271 -26.96 6.42 -1.88
CA VAL A 271 -27.27 5.72 -3.14
C VAL A 271 -26.59 4.36 -3.12
N MET A 272 -27.36 3.29 -3.30
CA MET A 272 -26.84 1.92 -3.32
C MET A 272 -26.60 1.44 -4.75
N LEU A 273 -25.43 0.86 -5.02
CA LEU A 273 -25.05 0.24 -6.28
C LEU A 273 -24.91 -1.27 -6.07
N GLU A 274 -25.93 -2.03 -6.44
CA GLU A 274 -26.02 -3.48 -6.22
C GLU A 274 -25.81 -4.29 -7.51
N GLN A 275 -25.99 -3.66 -8.68
CA GLN A 275 -25.75 -4.33 -9.96
C GLN A 275 -24.24 -4.52 -10.19
N ASN A 276 -23.81 -5.76 -10.26
CA ASN A 276 -22.42 -6.15 -10.52
C ASN A 276 -22.24 -6.42 -12.02
N TYR A 277 -21.11 -5.93 -12.56
CA TYR A 277 -20.73 -6.06 -13.98
C TYR A 277 -19.48 -6.92 -14.17
N ARG A 278 -19.03 -7.58 -13.10
CA ARG A 278 -17.77 -8.34 -13.08
C ARG A 278 -18.00 -9.84 -13.12
N SER A 279 -18.81 -10.34 -12.21
CA SER A 279 -18.89 -11.77 -11.85
C SER A 279 -20.20 -12.40 -12.30
N THR A 280 -20.18 -13.72 -12.53
CA THR A 280 -21.38 -14.52 -12.73
C THR A 280 -22.26 -14.57 -11.50
N SER A 281 -23.56 -14.86 -11.67
CA SER A 281 -24.53 -14.80 -10.56
C SER A 281 -24.26 -15.87 -9.48
N ARG A 282 -23.66 -17.01 -9.82
CA ARG A 282 -23.29 -18.06 -8.85
C ARG A 282 -22.18 -17.59 -7.91
N ILE A 283 -21.13 -16.94 -8.44
CA ILE A 283 -20.07 -16.36 -7.64
C ILE A 283 -20.64 -15.31 -6.68
N LEU A 284 -21.53 -14.45 -7.15
CA LEU A 284 -22.17 -13.43 -6.32
C LEU A 284 -23.09 -14.02 -5.26
N ARG A 285 -23.81 -15.09 -5.56
CA ARG A 285 -24.64 -15.79 -4.58
C ARG A 285 -23.78 -16.33 -3.43
N CYS A 286 -22.66 -16.96 -3.75
CA CYS A 286 -21.70 -17.41 -2.72
C CYS A 286 -21.15 -16.24 -1.91
N ALA A 287 -20.76 -15.15 -2.56
CA ALA A 287 -20.28 -13.96 -1.87
C ALA A 287 -21.33 -13.35 -0.94
N ASN A 288 -22.59 -13.19 -1.43
CA ASN A 288 -23.69 -12.66 -0.63
C ASN A 288 -24.01 -13.55 0.59
N VAL A 289 -24.07 -14.87 0.41
CA VAL A 289 -24.38 -15.81 1.50
C VAL A 289 -23.24 -15.79 2.54
N LEU A 290 -21.98 -15.82 2.11
CA LEU A 290 -20.85 -15.75 3.02
C LEU A 290 -20.90 -14.47 3.87
N ILE A 291 -21.03 -13.31 3.22
CA ILE A 291 -20.93 -12.03 3.92
C ILE A 291 -22.17 -11.75 4.79
N SER A 292 -23.32 -12.35 4.49
CA SER A 292 -24.54 -12.20 5.31
C SER A 292 -24.41 -12.75 6.73
N ASN A 293 -23.34 -13.51 7.03
CA ASN A 293 -23.01 -13.97 8.38
C ASN A 293 -22.30 -12.88 9.23
N ASN A 294 -21.92 -11.75 8.63
CA ASN A 294 -21.42 -10.60 9.37
C ASN A 294 -22.60 -9.67 9.75
N PRO A 295 -22.47 -8.90 10.83
CA PRO A 295 -23.42 -7.80 11.08
C PRO A 295 -23.28 -6.73 9.98
N HIS A 296 -24.40 -6.23 9.50
CA HIS A 296 -24.48 -5.19 8.47
C HIS A 296 -25.18 -3.96 8.98
N GLU A 297 -24.59 -2.82 8.69
CA GLU A 297 -25.21 -1.50 8.88
C GLU A 297 -26.07 -1.10 7.65
N PHE A 298 -25.71 -1.64 6.48
CA PHE A 298 -26.40 -1.41 5.22
C PHE A 298 -26.71 -2.74 4.56
N GLU A 299 -27.98 -3.12 4.53
CA GLU A 299 -28.39 -4.30 3.77
C GLU A 299 -28.25 -4.04 2.28
N LYS A 300 -27.43 -4.85 1.61
CA LYS A 300 -27.22 -4.82 0.16
C LYS A 300 -27.07 -6.24 -0.38
N GLN A 301 -27.54 -6.44 -1.60
CA GLN A 301 -27.46 -7.72 -2.28
C GLN A 301 -26.95 -7.53 -3.70
N LEU A 302 -25.78 -8.09 -3.98
CA LEU A 302 -25.22 -8.06 -5.32
C LEU A 302 -25.99 -8.98 -6.26
N TRP A 303 -26.27 -8.48 -7.47
CA TRP A 303 -26.87 -9.25 -8.55
C TRP A 303 -26.20 -8.92 -9.89
N SER A 304 -26.27 -9.86 -10.86
CA SER A 304 -25.61 -9.71 -12.16
C SER A 304 -26.45 -10.31 -13.27
N GLU A 305 -26.29 -9.72 -14.47
CA GLU A 305 -26.82 -10.24 -15.74
C GLU A 305 -25.78 -11.07 -16.52
N MET A 306 -24.62 -11.36 -15.94
CA MET A 306 -23.51 -12.09 -16.58
C MET A 306 -23.77 -13.61 -16.72
N GLY A 307 -25.00 -14.08 -16.49
CA GLY A 307 -25.36 -15.50 -16.50
C GLY A 307 -25.05 -16.21 -15.21
N HIS A 308 -25.42 -17.51 -15.14
CA HIS A 308 -25.31 -18.29 -13.91
C HIS A 308 -23.86 -18.66 -13.59
N GLY A 309 -23.08 -19.03 -14.59
CA GLY A 309 -21.68 -19.45 -14.46
C GLY A 309 -21.53 -20.91 -14.04
N ASP A 310 -20.27 -21.36 -14.02
CA ASP A 310 -19.90 -22.72 -13.63
C ASP A 310 -20.05 -22.96 -12.12
N GLU A 311 -20.14 -24.22 -11.69
CA GLU A 311 -20.07 -24.60 -10.28
C GLU A 311 -18.72 -24.21 -9.69
N ILE A 312 -18.76 -23.78 -8.43
CA ILE A 312 -17.55 -23.42 -7.69
C ILE A 312 -16.91 -24.70 -7.18
N ARG A 313 -15.70 -24.96 -7.59
CA ARG A 313 -14.99 -26.20 -7.24
C ARG A 313 -14.33 -26.06 -5.87
N VAL A 314 -14.49 -27.08 -5.03
CA VAL A 314 -13.80 -27.21 -3.74
C VAL A 314 -12.93 -28.46 -3.80
N ILE A 315 -11.62 -28.27 -3.90
CA ILE A 315 -10.65 -29.31 -4.20
C ILE A 315 -9.89 -29.68 -2.93
N ARG A 316 -10.14 -30.89 -2.41
CA ARG A 316 -9.39 -31.46 -1.30
C ARG A 316 -8.12 -32.11 -1.81
N CYS A 317 -6.97 -31.70 -1.29
CA CYS A 317 -5.66 -32.26 -1.60
C CYS A 317 -5.10 -33.00 -0.39
N ARG A 318 -4.27 -34.04 -0.61
CA ARG A 318 -3.71 -34.85 0.48
C ARG A 318 -2.76 -34.06 1.39
N ASN A 319 -2.00 -33.10 0.81
CA ASN A 319 -1.07 -32.23 1.50
C ASN A 319 -0.82 -30.96 0.68
N GLU A 320 -0.04 -30.02 1.20
CA GLU A 320 0.30 -28.74 0.58
C GLU A 320 1.05 -28.89 -0.75
N ASP A 321 1.90 -29.92 -0.89
CA ASP A 321 2.63 -30.18 -2.14
C ASP A 321 1.66 -30.63 -3.25
N ALA A 322 0.72 -31.51 -2.92
CA ALA A 322 -0.33 -31.93 -3.85
C ALA A 322 -1.32 -30.81 -4.18
N GLU A 323 -1.54 -29.87 -3.25
CA GLU A 323 -2.36 -28.69 -3.48
C GLU A 323 -1.70 -27.78 -4.52
N ALA A 324 -0.43 -27.43 -4.33
CA ALA A 324 0.32 -26.60 -5.25
C ALA A 324 0.46 -27.25 -6.65
N GLU A 325 0.75 -28.56 -6.70
CA GLU A 325 0.80 -29.33 -7.95
C GLU A 325 -0.55 -29.31 -8.68
N ARG A 326 -1.65 -29.53 -7.93
CA ARG A 326 -2.99 -29.54 -8.51
C ARG A 326 -3.35 -28.19 -9.15
N VAL A 327 -3.07 -27.08 -8.46
CA VAL A 327 -3.37 -25.74 -8.99
C VAL A 327 -2.53 -25.45 -10.23
N ALA A 328 -1.23 -25.77 -10.23
CA ALA A 328 -0.36 -25.57 -11.38
C ALA A 328 -0.84 -26.37 -12.61
N MET A 329 -1.20 -27.63 -12.42
CA MET A 329 -1.71 -28.50 -13.50
C MET A 329 -3.07 -28.07 -14.02
N GLU A 330 -3.97 -27.57 -13.16
CA GLU A 330 -5.26 -27.01 -13.57
C GLU A 330 -5.07 -25.78 -14.46
N ILE A 331 -4.19 -24.86 -14.07
CA ILE A 331 -3.88 -23.67 -14.88
C ILE A 331 -3.31 -24.07 -16.23
N LEU A 332 -2.34 -25.01 -16.25
CA LEU A 332 -1.77 -25.49 -17.50
C LEU A 332 -2.83 -26.14 -18.40
N SER A 333 -3.69 -26.98 -17.84
CA SER A 333 -4.78 -27.64 -18.54
C SER A 333 -5.79 -26.65 -19.12
N LEU A 334 -6.18 -25.64 -18.33
CA LEU A 334 -7.11 -24.59 -18.78
C LEU A 334 -6.48 -23.73 -19.85
N HIS A 335 -5.22 -23.32 -19.70
CA HIS A 335 -4.48 -22.59 -20.71
C HIS A 335 -4.47 -23.32 -22.06
N LEU A 336 -4.07 -24.61 -22.05
CA LEU A 336 -4.00 -25.43 -23.26
C LEU A 336 -5.37 -25.71 -23.92
N ARG A 337 -6.43 -25.86 -23.10
CA ARG A 337 -7.78 -26.15 -23.60
C ARG A 337 -8.52 -24.95 -24.13
N THR A 338 -8.29 -23.78 -23.56
CA THR A 338 -9.08 -22.57 -23.81
C THR A 338 -8.31 -21.48 -24.55
N ASP A 339 -7.01 -21.68 -24.81
CA ASP A 339 -6.10 -20.70 -25.40
C ASP A 339 -6.10 -19.34 -24.65
N ARG A 340 -6.34 -19.38 -23.34
CA ARG A 340 -6.35 -18.19 -22.49
C ARG A 340 -4.94 -17.82 -22.07
N PRO A 341 -4.57 -16.55 -22.08
CA PRO A 341 -3.25 -16.11 -21.60
C PRO A 341 -3.09 -16.41 -20.12
N TYR A 342 -1.87 -16.65 -19.67
CA TYR A 342 -1.59 -16.90 -18.24
C TYR A 342 -1.97 -15.72 -17.33
N SER A 343 -2.01 -14.51 -17.84
CA SER A 343 -2.49 -13.32 -17.13
C SER A 343 -3.98 -13.36 -16.74
N ASP A 344 -4.78 -14.25 -17.33
CA ASP A 344 -6.18 -14.44 -16.97
C ASP A 344 -6.37 -15.25 -15.68
N PHE A 345 -5.30 -15.85 -15.16
CA PHE A 345 -5.32 -16.72 -13.97
C PHE A 345 -4.72 -16.00 -12.77
N ALA A 346 -5.41 -16.11 -11.63
CA ALA A 346 -4.90 -15.63 -10.36
C ALA A 346 -4.90 -16.73 -9.30
N ILE A 347 -3.86 -16.78 -8.50
CA ILE A 347 -3.70 -17.61 -7.33
C ILE A 347 -3.66 -16.70 -6.12
N LEU A 348 -4.70 -16.78 -5.28
CA LEU A 348 -4.85 -15.97 -4.08
C LEU A 348 -4.62 -16.83 -2.84
N TYR A 349 -3.89 -16.27 -1.88
CA TYR A 349 -3.60 -16.95 -0.62
C TYR A 349 -3.61 -15.95 0.54
N ARG A 350 -3.72 -16.46 1.78
CA ARG A 350 -3.79 -15.63 2.99
C ARG A 350 -2.45 -15.01 3.36
N GLY A 351 -1.37 -15.77 3.27
CA GLY A 351 -0.04 -15.34 3.69
C GLY A 351 1.06 -15.67 2.68
N ASN A 352 2.07 -14.80 2.59
CA ASN A 352 3.19 -14.93 1.64
C ASN A 352 4.00 -16.24 1.80
N TYR A 353 3.97 -16.86 2.98
CA TYR A 353 4.65 -18.14 3.20
C TYR A 353 4.10 -19.28 2.30
N GLN A 354 2.84 -19.16 1.84
CA GLN A 354 2.21 -20.13 0.94
C GLN A 354 2.75 -20.02 -0.50
N ALA A 355 3.29 -18.87 -0.89
CA ALA A 355 3.73 -18.60 -2.26
C ALA A 355 4.86 -19.51 -2.72
N LYS A 356 5.86 -19.77 -1.84
CA LYS A 356 7.10 -20.49 -2.22
C LYS A 356 6.85 -21.85 -2.88
N LEU A 357 5.92 -22.62 -2.37
CA LEU A 357 5.66 -23.97 -2.88
C LEU A 357 5.00 -23.92 -4.25
N ILE A 358 4.02 -23.04 -4.43
CA ILE A 358 3.37 -22.86 -5.73
C ILE A 358 4.31 -22.28 -6.78
N GLU A 359 5.21 -21.37 -6.41
CA GLU A 359 6.26 -20.87 -7.30
C GLU A 359 7.12 -22.01 -7.85
N LEU A 360 7.58 -22.92 -6.97
CA LEU A 360 8.36 -24.09 -7.36
C LEU A 360 7.60 -24.99 -8.35
N LYS A 361 6.28 -25.16 -8.16
CA LYS A 361 5.46 -25.98 -9.07
C LYS A 361 5.24 -25.31 -10.42
N LEU A 362 4.98 -24.00 -10.42
CA LEU A 362 4.85 -23.22 -11.67
C LEU A 362 6.17 -23.23 -12.45
N GLN A 363 7.31 -23.08 -11.79
CA GLN A 363 8.64 -23.17 -12.41
C GLN A 363 8.89 -24.58 -12.98
N HIS A 364 8.54 -25.64 -12.22
CA HIS A 364 8.70 -27.02 -12.68
C HIS A 364 7.93 -27.29 -13.98
N HIS A 365 6.73 -26.75 -14.11
CA HIS A 365 5.88 -26.88 -15.29
C HIS A 365 6.12 -25.79 -16.34
N GLN A 366 7.14 -24.95 -16.17
CA GLN A 366 7.48 -23.83 -17.09
C GLN A 366 6.31 -22.85 -17.31
N ILE A 367 5.47 -22.69 -16.30
CA ILE A 367 4.37 -21.73 -16.33
C ILE A 367 4.90 -20.38 -15.87
N PRO A 368 4.84 -19.33 -16.71
CA PRO A 368 5.23 -18.00 -16.30
C PRO A 368 4.29 -17.47 -15.22
N TYR A 369 4.84 -16.86 -14.19
CA TYR A 369 4.08 -16.27 -13.11
C TYR A 369 4.64 -14.93 -12.68
N ARG A 370 3.82 -14.16 -12.00
CA ARG A 370 4.17 -12.90 -11.36
C ARG A 370 3.74 -12.94 -9.91
N LEU A 371 4.69 -12.70 -9.03
CA LEU A 371 4.46 -12.61 -7.58
C LEU A 371 4.25 -11.15 -7.21
N SER A 372 3.07 -10.84 -6.69
CA SER A 372 2.81 -9.56 -6.08
C SER A 372 3.35 -9.54 -4.65
N GLY A 373 4.21 -8.56 -4.34
CA GLY A 373 4.91 -8.47 -3.06
C GLY A 373 6.36 -9.00 -3.10
N GLY A 374 6.98 -9.09 -4.29
CA GLY A 374 8.42 -9.30 -4.46
C GLY A 374 9.25 -8.05 -4.09
N ASN A 375 10.60 -8.10 -4.17
CA ASN A 375 11.44 -6.94 -3.86
C ASN A 375 11.18 -5.78 -4.82
N SER A 376 10.57 -4.71 -4.31
CA SER A 376 10.32 -3.43 -4.98
C SER A 376 11.55 -2.87 -5.67
N PHE A 377 11.32 -2.10 -6.74
CA PHE A 377 12.37 -1.27 -7.31
C PHE A 377 13.05 -0.44 -6.21
N PHE A 378 12.27 0.20 -5.35
CA PHE A 378 12.78 0.97 -4.21
C PHE A 378 13.29 0.11 -3.04
N GLY A 379 12.91 -1.16 -2.96
CA GLY A 379 13.44 -2.16 -2.02
C GLY A 379 14.88 -2.57 -2.33
N ARG A 380 15.36 -2.36 -3.55
CA ARG A 380 16.70 -2.72 -4.01
C ARG A 380 17.77 -1.89 -3.32
N GLN A 381 18.90 -2.54 -2.98
CA GLN A 381 19.92 -1.91 -2.18
C GLN A 381 20.54 -0.67 -2.84
N GLU A 382 20.86 -0.75 -4.14
CA GLU A 382 21.41 0.37 -4.90
C GLU A 382 20.45 1.57 -4.98
N VAL A 383 19.14 1.31 -5.05
CA VAL A 383 18.13 2.36 -5.06
C VAL A 383 18.03 3.00 -3.68
N LYS A 384 18.00 2.21 -2.60
CA LYS A 384 18.01 2.70 -1.22
C LYS A 384 19.25 3.55 -0.91
N ASP A 385 20.42 3.15 -1.43
CA ASP A 385 21.64 3.90 -1.23
C ASP A 385 21.55 5.28 -1.88
N LEU A 386 21.11 5.35 -3.13
CA LEU A 386 20.95 6.64 -3.83
C LEU A 386 19.83 7.50 -3.21
N MET A 387 18.71 6.89 -2.81
CA MET A 387 17.65 7.61 -2.09
C MET A 387 18.15 8.22 -0.78
N ALA A 388 19.05 7.54 -0.06
CA ALA A 388 19.67 8.08 1.14
C ALA A 388 20.60 9.27 0.81
N TYR A 389 21.38 9.22 -0.29
CA TYR A 389 22.12 10.38 -0.77
C TYR A 389 21.20 11.56 -1.09
N PHE A 390 20.10 11.32 -1.78
CA PHE A 390 19.14 12.37 -2.12
C PHE A 390 18.48 12.96 -0.87
N ARG A 391 18.10 12.13 0.11
CA ARG A 391 17.58 12.60 1.39
C ARG A 391 18.57 13.48 2.13
N LEU A 392 19.85 13.11 2.14
CA LEU A 392 20.89 13.90 2.80
C LEU A 392 21.17 15.23 2.08
N ILE A 393 21.01 15.28 0.75
CA ILE A 393 21.07 16.53 -0.03
C ILE A 393 19.95 17.48 0.41
N VAL A 394 18.74 16.95 0.56
CA VAL A 394 17.53 17.71 0.94
C VAL A 394 17.55 18.10 2.41
N ASN A 395 17.86 17.16 3.28
CA ASN A 395 17.88 17.35 4.72
C ASN A 395 19.20 16.84 5.34
N PRO A 396 20.17 17.76 5.59
CA PRO A 396 21.44 17.42 6.23
C PRO A 396 21.30 16.88 7.65
N ASP A 397 20.17 17.14 8.31
CA ASP A 397 19.92 16.69 9.67
C ASP A 397 19.36 15.26 9.73
N ASP A 398 19.28 14.54 8.58
CA ASP A 398 18.85 13.14 8.49
C ASP A 398 20.00 12.18 8.82
N ASP A 399 20.15 11.87 10.11
CA ASP A 399 21.22 10.99 10.60
C ASP A 399 21.09 9.55 10.07
N ASN A 400 19.90 9.06 9.76
CA ASN A 400 19.72 7.74 9.17
C ASN A 400 20.25 7.71 7.73
N ALA A 401 19.94 8.73 6.94
CA ALA A 401 20.50 8.87 5.60
C ALA A 401 22.03 9.01 5.66
N PHE A 402 22.55 9.84 6.59
CA PHE A 402 24.00 9.98 6.82
C PHE A 402 24.66 8.63 7.14
N LEU A 403 24.16 7.90 8.12
CA LEU A 403 24.73 6.60 8.52
C LEU A 403 24.70 5.58 7.39
N ARG A 404 23.67 5.61 6.54
CA ARG A 404 23.61 4.72 5.39
C ARG A 404 24.67 5.02 4.36
N VAL A 405 24.91 6.28 4.02
CA VAL A 405 25.76 6.66 2.89
C VAL A 405 27.23 6.91 3.26
N ILE A 406 27.55 7.13 4.52
CA ILE A 406 28.89 7.53 4.95
C ILE A 406 29.98 6.53 4.54
N ASN A 407 29.66 5.23 4.41
CA ASN A 407 30.55 4.15 3.94
C ASN A 407 30.06 3.45 2.67
N VAL A 408 29.18 4.07 1.90
CA VAL A 408 28.68 3.55 0.62
C VAL A 408 28.91 4.60 -0.48
N PRO A 409 29.93 4.48 -1.32
CA PRO A 409 31.08 3.52 -1.28
C PRO A 409 31.98 3.64 -0.06
N ARG A 410 32.82 2.61 0.17
CA ARG A 410 33.65 2.49 1.37
C ARG A 410 34.61 3.66 1.55
N ARG A 411 34.55 4.32 2.74
CA ARG A 411 35.43 5.45 3.13
C ARG A 411 36.29 5.17 4.35
N GLU A 412 36.32 3.91 4.79
CA GLU A 412 37.11 3.43 5.96
C GLU A 412 36.77 4.20 7.27
N ILE A 413 35.50 4.55 7.46
CA ILE A 413 34.99 5.13 8.69
C ILE A 413 34.34 4.01 9.49
N GLY A 414 35.05 3.52 10.52
CA GLY A 414 34.60 2.37 11.32
C GLY A 414 33.43 2.68 12.27
N SER A 415 32.79 1.62 12.76
CA SER A 415 31.68 1.72 13.72
C SER A 415 32.05 2.52 14.97
N THR A 416 33.25 2.33 15.53
CA THR A 416 33.74 3.09 16.70
C THR A 416 33.84 4.59 16.42
N THR A 417 34.23 4.98 15.19
CA THR A 417 34.26 6.39 14.78
C THR A 417 32.87 6.97 14.71
N LEU A 418 31.91 6.21 14.14
CA LEU A 418 30.53 6.65 14.05
C LEU A 418 29.86 6.71 15.42
N GLU A 419 30.16 5.80 16.32
CA GLU A 419 29.68 5.83 17.71
C GLU A 419 30.18 7.08 18.45
N LYS A 420 31.47 7.41 18.35
CA LYS A 420 32.02 8.63 18.96
C LYS A 420 31.41 9.89 18.34
N LEU A 421 31.24 9.93 17.03
CA LEU A 421 30.57 11.03 16.35
C LEU A 421 29.11 11.17 16.81
N GLY A 422 28.36 10.06 16.92
CA GLY A 422 27.00 10.06 17.39
C GLY A 422 26.85 10.54 18.83
N ASN A 423 27.74 10.12 19.72
CA ASN A 423 27.77 10.58 21.12
C ASN A 423 28.06 12.07 21.19
N TYR A 424 29.06 12.55 20.47
CA TYR A 424 29.39 13.97 20.37
C TYR A 424 28.22 14.81 19.85
N ALA A 425 27.61 14.37 18.75
CA ALA A 425 26.46 15.04 18.17
C ALA A 425 25.25 15.12 19.14
N THR A 426 25.01 14.02 19.89
CA THR A 426 23.94 13.93 20.88
C THR A 426 24.17 14.90 22.04
N GLU A 427 25.40 14.98 22.58
CA GLU A 427 25.76 15.93 23.64
C GLU A 427 25.58 17.38 23.22
N ARG A 428 25.93 17.67 21.96
CA ARG A 428 25.82 19.00 21.39
C ARG A 428 24.40 19.31 20.88
N LYS A 429 23.50 18.33 20.80
CA LYS A 429 22.14 18.44 20.24
C LYS A 429 22.13 18.94 18.78
N ILE A 430 23.05 18.45 17.99
CA ILE A 430 23.17 18.69 16.54
C ILE A 430 23.13 17.36 15.79
N SER A 431 22.93 17.39 14.47
CA SER A 431 23.01 16.19 13.64
C SER A 431 24.45 15.68 13.52
N MET A 432 24.61 14.39 13.23
CA MET A 432 25.93 13.80 12.97
C MET A 432 26.62 14.48 11.79
N TYR A 433 25.86 14.88 10.78
CA TYR A 433 26.38 15.65 9.65
C TYR A 433 26.94 17.00 10.07
N ALA A 434 26.21 17.77 10.88
CA ALA A 434 26.68 19.03 11.40
C ALA A 434 27.92 18.88 12.28
N ALA A 435 28.01 17.79 13.05
CA ALA A 435 29.14 17.49 13.93
C ALA A 435 30.43 17.17 13.19
N THR A 436 30.39 16.74 11.91
CA THR A 436 31.56 16.22 11.18
C THR A 436 32.71 17.21 10.97
N ASP A 437 32.46 18.52 11.04
CA ASP A 437 33.47 19.57 10.87
C ASP A 437 33.57 20.51 12.08
N GLU A 438 32.93 20.16 13.20
CA GLU A 438 33.13 20.90 14.45
C GLU A 438 34.56 20.72 15.00
N ILE A 439 35.18 21.81 15.38
CA ILE A 439 36.56 21.84 15.91
C ILE A 439 36.69 20.92 17.15
N GLY A 440 35.68 20.93 18.03
CA GLY A 440 35.66 20.12 19.25
C GLY A 440 35.65 18.61 19.02
N LEU A 441 35.24 18.14 17.83
CA LEU A 441 35.27 16.72 17.48
C LEU A 441 36.70 16.15 17.47
N GLY A 442 37.72 17.00 17.21
CA GLY A 442 39.15 16.61 17.26
C GLY A 442 39.66 16.20 18.64
N GLU A 443 38.96 16.50 19.72
CA GLU A 443 39.26 16.02 21.07
C GLU A 443 38.81 14.57 21.29
N HIS A 444 37.88 14.08 20.47
CA HIS A 444 37.25 12.75 20.58
C HIS A 444 37.70 11.77 19.50
N LEU A 445 38.20 12.27 18.35
CA LEU A 445 38.62 11.49 17.20
C LEU A 445 40.01 11.92 16.70
N ASP A 446 40.80 10.94 16.21
CA ASP A 446 42.07 11.23 15.57
C ASP A 446 41.87 12.07 14.29
N SER A 447 42.84 12.94 13.97
CA SER A 447 42.80 13.85 12.82
C SER A 447 42.52 13.14 11.49
N ARG A 448 43.01 11.92 11.31
CA ARG A 448 42.76 11.10 10.13
C ARG A 448 41.28 10.81 9.90
N PHE A 449 40.50 10.62 10.96
CA PHE A 449 39.06 10.36 10.87
C PHE A 449 38.26 11.64 10.74
N THR A 450 38.62 12.70 11.46
CA THR A 450 37.98 14.01 11.30
C THR A 450 38.20 14.56 9.89
N ASP A 451 39.39 14.38 9.28
CA ASP A 451 39.66 14.76 7.90
C ASP A 451 38.78 14.01 6.88
N ARG A 452 38.53 12.71 7.10
CA ARG A 452 37.64 11.91 6.25
C ARG A 452 36.20 12.37 6.35
N LEU A 453 35.72 12.60 7.56
CA LEU A 453 34.38 13.14 7.82
C LEU A 453 34.19 14.52 7.20
N ALA A 454 35.13 15.45 7.44
CA ALA A 454 35.10 16.77 6.85
C ALA A 454 35.20 16.78 5.31
N ARG A 455 35.93 15.82 4.72
CA ARG A 455 35.98 15.64 3.27
C ARG A 455 34.62 15.18 2.72
N PHE A 456 33.97 14.24 3.38
CA PHE A 456 32.64 13.80 2.99
C PHE A 456 31.64 14.96 3.08
N LYS A 457 31.66 15.71 4.17
CA LYS A 457 30.77 16.88 4.33
C LYS A 457 30.98 17.91 3.22
N ARG A 458 32.22 18.30 2.95
CA ARG A 458 32.54 19.24 1.87
C ARG A 458 32.06 18.76 0.50
N PHE A 459 32.20 17.45 0.24
CA PHE A 459 31.66 16.86 -0.99
C PHE A 459 30.14 17.01 -1.06
N MET A 460 29.43 16.65 -0.01
CA MET A 460 27.97 16.73 0.02
C MET A 460 27.45 18.16 -0.02
N ASP A 461 28.12 19.11 0.66
CA ASP A 461 27.78 20.54 0.61
C ASP A 461 27.95 21.09 -0.82
N LYS A 462 29.00 20.71 -1.54
CA LYS A 462 29.19 21.04 -2.97
C LYS A 462 28.06 20.47 -3.84
N VAL A 463 27.73 19.21 -3.66
CA VAL A 463 26.64 18.56 -4.42
C VAL A 463 25.32 19.28 -4.16
N ARG A 464 25.02 19.64 -2.91
CA ARG A 464 23.82 20.39 -2.54
C ARG A 464 23.77 21.76 -3.23
N GLU A 465 24.88 22.50 -3.23
CA GLU A 465 24.97 23.77 -3.92
C GLU A 465 24.72 23.62 -5.43
N GLN A 466 25.29 22.58 -6.05
CA GLN A 466 25.06 22.25 -7.46
C GLN A 466 23.61 21.87 -7.77
N CYS A 467 22.95 21.12 -6.87
CA CYS A 467 21.55 20.73 -7.01
C CYS A 467 20.57 21.93 -6.86
N ALA A 468 20.99 22.97 -6.16
CA ALA A 468 20.23 24.22 -6.07
C ALA A 468 20.40 25.13 -7.32
N GLY A 469 21.26 24.76 -8.27
CA GLY A 469 21.50 25.49 -9.51
C GLY A 469 20.47 25.16 -10.61
N GLU A 470 20.79 25.59 -11.85
CA GLU A 470 19.90 25.49 -13.01
C GLU A 470 19.70 24.03 -13.51
N ASP A 471 20.68 23.16 -13.31
CA ASP A 471 20.63 21.76 -13.78
C ASP A 471 20.93 20.75 -12.65
N PRO A 472 19.97 20.51 -11.77
CA PRO A 472 20.11 19.59 -10.65
C PRO A 472 20.29 18.13 -11.10
N ILE A 473 19.74 17.73 -12.25
CA ILE A 473 19.85 16.36 -12.75
C ILE A 473 21.29 16.05 -13.17
N SER A 474 21.96 16.97 -13.84
CA SER A 474 23.40 16.82 -14.15
C SER A 474 24.25 16.79 -12.88
N ALA A 475 23.91 17.57 -11.86
CA ALA A 475 24.59 17.51 -10.56
C ALA A 475 24.46 16.14 -9.89
N LEU A 476 23.27 15.54 -9.89
CA LEU A 476 23.07 14.19 -9.36
C LEU A 476 23.79 13.09 -10.16
N ARG A 477 23.84 13.22 -11.48
CA ARG A 477 24.61 12.29 -12.33
C ARG A 477 26.12 12.41 -12.04
N SER A 478 26.63 13.62 -11.93
CA SER A 478 28.03 13.88 -11.58
C SER A 478 28.35 13.33 -10.18
N MET A 479 27.47 13.49 -9.21
CA MET A 479 27.62 12.90 -7.88
C MET A 479 27.83 11.38 -7.94
N VAL A 480 27.00 10.65 -8.71
CA VAL A 480 27.10 9.19 -8.86
C VAL A 480 28.44 8.79 -9.46
N MET A 481 28.97 9.56 -10.42
CA MET A 481 30.28 9.33 -11.01
C MET A 481 31.40 9.68 -10.03
N ASP A 482 31.32 10.82 -9.34
CA ASP A 482 32.34 11.30 -8.41
C ASP A 482 32.53 10.38 -7.20
N ILE A 483 31.47 9.69 -6.74
CA ILE A 483 31.58 8.67 -5.68
C ILE A 483 32.07 7.32 -6.19
N ASP A 484 32.26 7.17 -7.50
CA ASP A 484 32.66 5.89 -8.14
C ASP A 484 31.74 4.71 -7.79
N TYR A 485 30.41 4.98 -7.85
CA TYR A 485 29.40 4.02 -7.43
C TYR A 485 29.34 2.79 -8.34
N GLU A 486 29.68 2.93 -9.63
CA GLU A 486 29.74 1.82 -10.57
C GLU A 486 30.81 0.79 -10.16
N ASN A 487 31.99 1.23 -9.81
CA ASN A 487 33.07 0.36 -9.35
C ASN A 487 32.72 -0.30 -8.00
N TRP A 488 32.04 0.43 -7.12
CA TRP A 488 31.48 -0.13 -5.89
C TRP A 488 30.51 -1.26 -6.17
N LEU A 489 29.60 -1.10 -7.13
CA LEU A 489 28.66 -2.15 -7.53
C LEU A 489 29.36 -3.34 -8.13
N ARG A 490 30.38 -3.15 -9.01
CA ARG A 490 31.17 -4.24 -9.58
C ARG A 490 31.88 -5.06 -8.51
N THR A 491 32.42 -4.39 -7.51
CA THR A 491 33.10 -5.07 -6.38
C THR A 491 32.12 -5.82 -5.46
N ASN A 492 30.88 -5.36 -5.36
CA ASN A 492 29.88 -5.90 -4.43
C ASN A 492 28.72 -6.65 -5.11
N SER A 493 28.91 -7.10 -6.35
CA SER A 493 27.93 -7.90 -7.09
C SER A 493 28.51 -9.27 -7.42
N SER A 494 27.64 -10.25 -7.63
CA SER A 494 28.03 -11.64 -7.96
C SER A 494 28.61 -11.80 -9.37
N SER A 495 28.39 -10.83 -10.26
CA SER A 495 28.90 -10.81 -11.63
C SER A 495 28.82 -9.40 -12.22
N ASP A 496 29.59 -9.15 -13.31
CA ASP A 496 29.54 -7.87 -14.04
C ASP A 496 28.12 -7.59 -14.60
N LYS A 497 27.43 -8.62 -15.10
CA LYS A 497 26.04 -8.47 -15.57
C LYS A 497 25.09 -8.03 -14.44
N ALA A 498 25.30 -8.55 -13.23
CA ALA A 498 24.51 -8.14 -12.07
C ALA A 498 24.83 -6.69 -11.69
N ALA A 499 26.10 -6.27 -11.77
CA ALA A 499 26.49 -4.89 -11.52
C ALA A 499 25.91 -3.93 -12.57
N ASP A 500 25.97 -4.29 -13.86
CA ASP A 500 25.39 -3.49 -14.94
C ASP A 500 23.86 -3.32 -14.78
N TYR A 501 23.19 -4.41 -14.39
CA TYR A 501 21.76 -4.35 -14.09
C TYR A 501 21.45 -3.42 -12.89
N ARG A 502 22.22 -3.51 -11.81
CA ARG A 502 22.06 -2.61 -10.65
C ARG A 502 22.37 -1.17 -11.02
N MET A 503 23.38 -0.92 -11.85
CA MET A 503 23.69 0.43 -12.34
C MET A 503 22.59 0.99 -13.23
N SER A 504 21.93 0.16 -14.02
CA SER A 504 20.76 0.59 -14.80
C SER A 504 19.60 1.05 -13.91
N ASN A 505 19.43 0.44 -12.71
CA ASN A 505 18.44 0.89 -11.73
C ASN A 505 18.76 2.28 -11.15
N VAL A 506 20.05 2.57 -10.94
CA VAL A 506 20.51 3.90 -10.50
C VAL A 506 20.14 4.97 -11.53
N TRP A 507 20.46 4.72 -12.80
CA TRP A 507 20.12 5.66 -13.87
C TRP A 507 18.61 5.83 -14.07
N PHE A 508 17.85 4.74 -13.93
CA PHE A 508 16.39 4.80 -13.96
C PHE A 508 15.81 5.67 -12.84
N LEU A 509 16.39 5.62 -11.63
CA LEU A 509 15.96 6.45 -10.51
C LEU A 509 16.18 7.95 -10.81
N ILE A 510 17.33 8.31 -11.37
CA ILE A 510 17.64 9.70 -11.74
C ILE A 510 16.70 10.17 -12.87
N GLU A 511 16.39 9.31 -13.84
CA GLU A 511 15.47 9.63 -14.92
C GLU A 511 14.03 9.80 -14.41
N ALA A 512 13.62 8.98 -13.42
CA ALA A 512 12.34 9.14 -12.76
C ALA A 512 12.21 10.50 -12.03
N LEU A 513 13.30 10.95 -11.41
CA LEU A 513 13.37 12.27 -10.76
C LEU A 513 13.23 13.39 -11.80
N LYS A 514 13.99 13.30 -12.90
CA LYS A 514 13.90 14.25 -14.03
C LYS A 514 12.48 14.35 -14.57
N ASN A 515 11.85 13.20 -14.85
CA ASN A 515 10.47 13.14 -15.33
C ASN A 515 9.47 13.74 -14.33
N THR A 516 9.75 13.66 -13.04
CA THR A 516 8.91 14.26 -12.00
C THR A 516 9.00 15.79 -12.02
N LEU A 517 10.19 16.33 -12.24
CA LEU A 517 10.42 17.79 -12.39
C LEU A 517 9.80 18.32 -13.69
N GLU A 518 10.00 17.63 -14.82
CA GLU A 518 9.48 18.07 -16.14
C GLU A 518 7.94 18.02 -16.25
N LYS A 519 7.27 17.19 -15.44
CA LYS A 519 5.81 17.09 -15.39
C LYS A 519 5.13 18.12 -14.50
N ASP A 520 5.88 19.00 -13.90
CA ASP A 520 5.33 20.09 -13.11
C ASP A 520 4.80 21.20 -14.04
N GLU A 521 3.48 21.27 -14.16
CA GLU A 521 2.81 22.23 -15.05
C GLU A 521 2.94 23.69 -14.55
N ASP A 522 3.21 23.89 -13.26
CA ASP A 522 3.34 25.20 -12.63
C ASP A 522 4.81 25.69 -12.63
N GLY A 523 5.79 24.81 -12.86
CA GLY A 523 7.23 25.12 -12.93
C GLY A 523 7.88 25.53 -11.60
N ASP A 524 7.16 25.33 -10.49
CA ASP A 524 7.59 25.77 -9.15
C ASP A 524 8.19 24.63 -8.30
N MET A 525 8.26 23.40 -8.84
CA MET A 525 8.75 22.23 -8.10
C MET A 525 10.27 22.27 -7.98
N THR A 526 10.75 22.23 -6.74
CA THR A 526 12.18 22.09 -6.46
C THR A 526 12.63 20.62 -6.54
N VAL A 527 13.94 20.40 -6.59
CA VAL A 527 14.53 19.05 -6.49
C VAL A 527 14.15 18.38 -5.17
N GLU A 528 14.12 19.15 -4.10
CA GLU A 528 13.70 18.71 -2.78
C GLU A 528 12.26 18.18 -2.81
N ASP A 529 11.37 18.90 -3.49
CA ASP A 529 9.97 18.47 -3.64
C ASP A 529 9.85 17.20 -4.47
N ALA A 530 10.62 17.10 -5.53
CA ALA A 530 10.64 15.90 -6.38
C ALA A 530 11.18 14.67 -5.64
N ILE A 531 12.26 14.83 -4.87
CA ILE A 531 12.83 13.77 -4.01
C ILE A 531 11.81 13.34 -2.97
N GLY A 532 11.16 14.29 -2.27
CA GLY A 532 10.12 13.94 -1.30
C GLY A 532 8.91 13.24 -1.92
N LYS A 533 8.54 13.57 -3.17
CA LYS A 533 7.50 12.81 -3.91
C LYS A 533 7.96 11.39 -4.22
N LEU A 534 9.24 11.19 -4.57
CA LEU A 534 9.80 9.85 -4.80
C LEU A 534 9.85 9.01 -3.51
N VAL A 535 10.24 9.62 -2.38
CA VAL A 535 10.26 8.94 -1.08
C VAL A 535 8.86 8.49 -0.68
N LEU A 536 7.86 9.38 -0.82
CA LEU A 536 6.47 9.02 -0.53
C LEU A 536 5.96 7.93 -1.50
N ARG A 537 6.32 8.03 -2.78
CA ARG A 537 5.99 7.01 -3.76
C ARG A 537 6.59 5.65 -3.40
N ASP A 538 7.86 5.59 -3.00
CA ASP A 538 8.51 4.37 -2.50
C ASP A 538 7.73 3.77 -1.32
N MET A 539 7.37 4.59 -0.32
CA MET A 539 6.59 4.12 0.82
C MET A 539 5.23 3.55 0.42
N LEU A 540 4.55 4.20 -0.53
CA LEU A 540 3.24 3.77 -1.00
C LEU A 540 3.32 2.58 -1.98
N GLU A 541 4.38 2.48 -2.80
CA GLU A 541 4.59 1.37 -3.74
C GLU A 541 5.08 0.10 -3.04
N ARG A 542 5.85 0.18 -1.97
CA ARG A 542 6.15 -0.96 -1.10
C ARG A 542 4.88 -1.56 -0.49
N GLN A 543 3.84 -0.76 -0.31
CA GLN A 543 2.53 -1.24 0.11
C GLN A 543 1.74 -1.90 -1.03
N GLN A 544 2.16 -1.70 -2.30
CA GLN A 544 1.41 -2.06 -3.49
C GLN A 544 2.31 -2.52 -4.63
N GLU A 545 3.44 -3.20 -4.31
CA GLU A 545 4.28 -3.73 -5.37
C GLU A 545 3.47 -4.44 -6.41
N GLU A 546 3.19 -3.68 -7.44
CA GLU A 546 2.77 -4.25 -8.69
C GLU A 546 2.67 -3.29 -9.85
N GLU A 547 2.93 -3.89 -10.96
CA GLU A 547 2.24 -3.79 -12.21
C GLU A 547 2.82 -2.80 -13.20
N ASP A 548 3.61 -3.35 -14.09
CA ASP A 548 3.38 -3.18 -15.51
C ASP A 548 4.08 -4.29 -16.32
N GLY A 549 3.25 -5.13 -16.93
CA GLY A 549 3.60 -5.70 -18.23
C GLY A 549 4.34 -7.03 -18.30
N ALA A 550 4.24 -7.97 -17.37
CA ALA A 550 4.68 -9.34 -17.62
C ALA A 550 3.47 -10.28 -17.80
N GLU A 551 3.41 -10.97 -18.94
CA GLU A 551 2.49 -12.09 -19.13
C GLU A 551 2.85 -13.20 -18.13
N GLY A 552 1.88 -13.62 -17.30
CA GLY A 552 2.08 -14.68 -16.32
C GLY A 552 0.91 -14.80 -15.35
N VAL A 553 0.83 -15.96 -14.69
CA VAL A 553 -0.15 -16.21 -13.61
C VAL A 553 0.07 -15.23 -12.49
N GLN A 554 -0.99 -14.58 -12.06
CA GLN A 554 -0.91 -13.58 -10.99
C GLN A 554 -0.99 -14.26 -9.62
N MET A 555 0.05 -14.14 -8.83
CA MET A 555 0.16 -14.70 -7.49
C MET A 555 0.18 -13.59 -6.45
N MET A 556 -0.75 -13.62 -5.49
CA MET A 556 -0.83 -12.57 -4.48
C MET A 556 -1.60 -12.99 -3.23
N THR A 557 -1.43 -12.22 -2.16
CA THR A 557 -2.30 -12.36 -0.99
C THR A 557 -3.71 -11.86 -1.29
N LEU A 558 -4.69 -12.35 -0.55
CA LEU A 558 -6.07 -11.88 -0.62
C LEU A 558 -6.17 -10.35 -0.43
N HIS A 559 -5.37 -9.79 0.47
CA HIS A 559 -5.31 -8.33 0.68
C HIS A 559 -4.83 -7.58 -0.57
N ALA A 560 -3.77 -8.08 -1.21
CA ALA A 560 -3.22 -7.46 -2.42
C ALA A 560 -4.16 -7.57 -3.63
N SER A 561 -5.12 -8.49 -3.61
CA SER A 561 -6.09 -8.67 -4.68
C SER A 561 -7.22 -7.62 -4.68
N LYS A 562 -7.33 -6.81 -3.62
CA LYS A 562 -8.34 -5.74 -3.54
C LYS A 562 -8.18 -4.74 -4.70
N GLY A 563 -9.28 -4.44 -5.38
CA GLY A 563 -9.28 -3.57 -6.56
C GLY A 563 -9.01 -4.29 -7.88
N LEU A 564 -8.45 -5.51 -7.87
CA LEU A 564 -8.17 -6.31 -9.07
C LEU A 564 -9.33 -7.22 -9.44
N GLU A 565 -9.25 -7.85 -10.64
CA GLU A 565 -10.24 -8.82 -11.10
C GLU A 565 -9.62 -9.74 -12.16
N PHE A 566 -10.00 -11.01 -12.14
CA PHE A 566 -9.43 -12.04 -13.02
C PHE A 566 -10.51 -12.98 -13.54
N PRO A 567 -10.41 -13.45 -14.80
CA PRO A 567 -11.33 -14.45 -15.33
C PRO A 567 -11.36 -15.73 -14.50
N TYR A 568 -10.20 -16.24 -14.07
CA TYR A 568 -10.02 -17.48 -13.34
C TYR A 568 -9.30 -17.25 -12.03
N VAL A 569 -9.91 -17.62 -10.91
CA VAL A 569 -9.33 -17.41 -9.57
C VAL A 569 -9.27 -18.73 -8.82
N PHE A 570 -8.10 -19.01 -8.25
CA PHE A 570 -7.85 -20.08 -7.29
C PHE A 570 -7.58 -19.44 -5.92
N ILE A 571 -8.36 -19.82 -4.90
CA ILE A 571 -8.09 -19.43 -3.51
C ILE A 571 -7.54 -20.64 -2.79
N MET A 572 -6.25 -20.57 -2.43
CA MET A 572 -5.51 -21.66 -1.80
C MET A 572 -5.53 -21.56 -0.27
N GLY A 573 -5.46 -22.73 0.39
CA GLY A 573 -5.36 -22.80 1.84
C GLY A 573 -6.66 -22.45 2.53
N MET A 574 -7.80 -22.93 2.02
CA MET A 574 -9.12 -22.80 2.64
C MET A 574 -9.24 -23.76 3.84
N GLU A 575 -8.49 -23.43 4.89
CA GLU A 575 -8.33 -24.25 6.10
C GLU A 575 -8.48 -23.39 7.35
N GLU A 576 -8.97 -24.01 8.42
CA GLU A 576 -8.92 -23.41 9.76
C GLU A 576 -7.49 -23.03 10.12
N GLU A 577 -7.30 -21.95 10.86
CA GLU A 577 -6.02 -21.35 11.26
C GLU A 577 -5.20 -20.71 10.11
N ILE A 578 -5.62 -20.89 8.85
CA ILE A 578 -5.07 -20.17 7.69
C ILE A 578 -6.06 -19.11 7.20
N LEU A 579 -7.27 -19.50 6.83
CA LEU A 579 -8.38 -18.63 6.47
C LEU A 579 -9.69 -19.19 7.04
N PRO A 580 -10.18 -18.73 8.18
CA PRO A 580 -9.67 -17.59 8.97
C PRO A 580 -8.30 -17.85 9.62
N HIS A 581 -7.52 -16.78 9.77
CA HIS A 581 -6.20 -16.87 10.39
C HIS A 581 -6.30 -17.15 11.89
N ARG A 582 -5.35 -17.93 12.43
CA ARG A 582 -5.33 -18.33 13.84
C ARG A 582 -5.46 -17.15 14.82
N SER A 583 -4.70 -16.08 14.59
CA SER A 583 -4.78 -14.88 15.44
C SER A 583 -6.16 -14.23 15.45
N SER A 584 -6.90 -14.30 14.34
CA SER A 584 -8.24 -13.74 14.25
C SER A 584 -9.28 -14.63 14.94
N ILE A 585 -9.04 -15.95 14.98
CA ILE A 585 -9.86 -16.89 15.76
C ILE A 585 -9.64 -16.64 17.25
N GLU A 586 -8.39 -16.49 17.68
CA GLU A 586 -8.03 -16.25 19.09
C GLU A 586 -8.51 -14.86 19.59
N ALA A 587 -8.52 -13.85 18.71
CA ALA A 587 -8.97 -12.49 19.02
C ALA A 587 -10.47 -12.24 18.81
N ASP A 588 -11.24 -13.26 18.37
CA ASP A 588 -12.66 -13.17 18.00
C ASP A 588 -12.96 -12.10 16.92
N THR A 589 -12.05 -11.98 15.93
CA THR A 589 -12.17 -11.05 14.79
C THR A 589 -12.43 -11.76 13.47
N ILE A 590 -13.24 -12.82 13.49
CA ILE A 590 -13.59 -13.65 12.32
C ILE A 590 -14.28 -12.84 11.22
N GLU A 591 -15.00 -11.81 11.58
CA GLU A 591 -15.72 -10.95 10.64
C GLU A 591 -14.78 -10.28 9.61
N GLU A 592 -13.58 -9.85 10.02
CA GLU A 592 -12.58 -9.30 9.10
C GLU A 592 -12.05 -10.37 8.13
N GLU A 593 -11.77 -11.58 8.61
CA GLU A 593 -11.36 -12.70 7.78
C GLU A 593 -12.47 -13.12 6.80
N ARG A 594 -13.73 -13.02 7.21
CA ARG A 594 -14.87 -13.28 6.32
C ARG A 594 -14.98 -12.22 5.23
N ARG A 595 -14.75 -10.93 5.54
CA ARG A 595 -14.64 -9.87 4.52
C ARG A 595 -13.46 -10.13 3.59
N LEU A 596 -12.36 -10.66 4.10
CA LEU A 596 -11.20 -11.00 3.28
C LEU A 596 -11.51 -12.15 2.31
N ALA A 597 -12.21 -13.20 2.76
CA ALA A 597 -12.70 -14.26 1.90
C ALA A 597 -13.70 -13.74 0.86
N TYR A 598 -14.63 -12.87 1.25
CA TYR A 598 -15.56 -12.17 0.36
C TYR A 598 -14.82 -11.36 -0.71
N VAL A 599 -13.77 -10.62 -0.33
CA VAL A 599 -12.92 -9.91 -1.28
C VAL A 599 -12.32 -10.90 -2.28
N GLY A 600 -11.75 -12.01 -1.84
CA GLY A 600 -11.17 -13.03 -2.72
C GLY A 600 -12.18 -13.60 -3.71
N ILE A 601 -13.37 -14.00 -3.25
CA ILE A 601 -14.46 -14.54 -4.08
C ILE A 601 -14.86 -13.53 -5.16
N THR A 602 -15.02 -12.26 -4.79
CA THR A 602 -15.45 -11.19 -5.71
C THR A 602 -14.36 -10.73 -6.67
N ARG A 603 -13.15 -11.32 -6.63
CA ARG A 603 -12.11 -11.11 -7.68
C ARG A 603 -12.38 -11.93 -8.92
N ALA A 604 -13.10 -13.06 -8.78
CA ALA A 604 -13.40 -13.93 -9.90
C ALA A 604 -14.49 -13.35 -10.82
N ARG A 605 -14.22 -13.40 -12.12
CA ARG A 605 -15.20 -12.98 -13.15
C ARG A 605 -16.01 -14.17 -13.66
N GLN A 606 -15.37 -15.29 -13.96
CA GLN A 606 -15.96 -16.44 -14.64
C GLN A 606 -15.90 -17.70 -13.80
N THR A 607 -14.71 -18.05 -13.31
CA THR A 607 -14.47 -19.33 -12.61
C THR A 607 -13.77 -19.10 -11.28
N LEU A 608 -14.25 -19.78 -10.25
CA LEU A 608 -13.68 -19.77 -8.91
C LEU A 608 -13.43 -21.19 -8.46
N ALA A 609 -12.27 -21.45 -7.89
CA ALA A 609 -11.93 -22.70 -7.25
C ALA A 609 -11.30 -22.45 -5.88
N PHE A 610 -11.74 -23.20 -4.88
CA PHE A 610 -11.10 -23.27 -3.57
C PHE A 610 -10.25 -24.53 -3.48
N THR A 611 -9.10 -24.43 -2.83
CA THR A 611 -8.27 -25.61 -2.53
C THR A 611 -7.90 -25.63 -1.06
N PHE A 612 -7.76 -26.83 -0.52
CA PHE A 612 -7.27 -27.05 0.83
C PHE A 612 -6.52 -28.38 0.95
N ALA A 613 -5.56 -28.45 1.87
CA ALA A 613 -4.79 -29.64 2.15
C ALA A 613 -5.35 -30.37 3.38
N ALA A 614 -5.45 -31.69 3.32
CA ALA A 614 -5.83 -32.47 4.49
C ALA A 614 -4.74 -32.54 5.56
N LYS A 615 -3.48 -32.37 5.16
CA LYS A 615 -2.31 -32.35 6.05
C LYS A 615 -1.31 -31.28 5.60
N ARG A 616 -0.68 -30.62 6.57
CA ARG A 616 0.41 -29.66 6.32
C ARG A 616 1.59 -29.94 7.23
N LYS A 617 2.79 -29.61 6.75
CA LYS A 617 4.00 -29.63 7.55
C LYS A 617 4.23 -28.26 8.20
N GLN A 618 4.12 -28.22 9.52
CA GLN A 618 4.41 -27.01 10.32
C GLN A 618 5.50 -27.31 11.34
N TYR A 619 6.53 -26.48 11.42
CA TYR A 619 7.67 -26.63 12.35
C TYR A 619 8.33 -28.03 12.33
N GLY A 620 8.28 -28.73 11.20
CA GLY A 620 8.85 -30.06 11.02
C GLY A 620 7.89 -31.22 11.29
N GLU A 621 6.73 -30.97 11.89
CA GLU A 621 5.67 -31.96 12.16
C GLU A 621 4.56 -31.91 11.12
N VAL A 622 3.95 -33.05 10.85
CA VAL A 622 2.77 -33.16 9.97
C VAL A 622 1.53 -33.07 10.83
N ILE A 623 0.73 -32.05 10.58
CA ILE A 623 -0.55 -31.83 11.28
C ILE A 623 -1.72 -32.08 10.34
N ASP A 624 -2.82 -32.62 10.87
CA ASP A 624 -4.09 -32.73 10.16
C ASP A 624 -4.79 -31.37 10.12
N CYS A 625 -5.28 -30.97 8.94
CA CYS A 625 -5.95 -29.70 8.74
C CYS A 625 -7.47 -29.90 8.58
N ALA A 626 -8.24 -29.06 9.24
CA ALA A 626 -9.68 -28.99 9.01
C ALA A 626 -9.98 -28.01 7.86
N PRO A 627 -10.97 -28.29 7.00
CA PRO A 627 -11.42 -27.32 6.01
C PRO A 627 -11.90 -26.04 6.69
N SER A 628 -11.76 -24.92 6.02
CA SER A 628 -12.23 -23.62 6.51
C SER A 628 -13.72 -23.63 6.81
N ARG A 629 -14.12 -23.10 7.96
CA ARG A 629 -15.54 -22.88 8.29
C ARG A 629 -16.27 -22.03 7.25
N PHE A 630 -15.57 -21.20 6.51
CA PHE A 630 -16.17 -20.39 5.45
C PHE A 630 -16.72 -21.24 4.30
N LEU A 631 -16.20 -22.45 4.06
CA LEU A 631 -16.76 -23.37 3.07
C LEU A 631 -18.14 -23.89 3.48
N ASP A 632 -18.36 -24.07 4.79
CA ASP A 632 -19.67 -24.51 5.33
C ASP A 632 -20.70 -23.37 5.31
N GLU A 633 -20.26 -22.13 5.24
CA GLU A 633 -21.12 -20.94 5.12
C GLU A 633 -21.59 -20.67 3.68
N LEU A 634 -21.06 -21.40 2.68
CA LEU A 634 -21.43 -21.22 1.27
C LEU A 634 -22.65 -22.08 0.90
N PRO A 635 -23.45 -21.68 -0.13
CA PRO A 635 -24.60 -22.45 -0.56
C PRO A 635 -24.15 -23.80 -1.16
N PRO A 636 -24.56 -24.95 -0.56
CA PRO A 636 -24.07 -26.27 -0.96
C PRO A 636 -24.35 -26.61 -2.43
N ASP A 637 -25.49 -26.15 -2.96
CA ASP A 637 -25.92 -26.41 -4.33
C ASP A 637 -25.04 -25.74 -5.40
N ASP A 638 -24.22 -24.76 -5.00
CA ASP A 638 -23.31 -24.06 -5.91
C ASP A 638 -21.88 -24.62 -5.88
N LEU A 639 -21.63 -25.61 -5.00
CA LEU A 639 -20.30 -26.17 -4.77
C LEU A 639 -20.15 -27.55 -5.38
N ALA A 640 -19.09 -27.79 -6.13
CA ALA A 640 -18.66 -29.10 -6.62
C ALA A 640 -17.43 -29.56 -5.83
N TRP A 641 -17.62 -30.53 -4.92
CA TRP A 641 -16.55 -31.10 -4.10
C TRP A 641 -15.75 -32.13 -4.86
N GLU A 642 -14.43 -32.06 -4.81
CA GLU A 642 -13.49 -32.98 -5.44
C GLU A 642 -12.45 -33.48 -4.43
N GLY A 643 -12.04 -34.78 -4.60
CA GLY A 643 -10.98 -35.38 -3.74
C GLY A 643 -11.48 -35.98 -2.45
N ASN A 644 -12.79 -36.04 -2.20
CA ASN A 644 -13.35 -36.83 -1.13
C ASN A 644 -13.26 -38.32 -1.50
N ASP A 645 -12.79 -39.16 -0.56
CA ASP A 645 -12.61 -40.60 -0.79
C ASP A 645 -13.92 -41.36 -1.08
N ASP A 646 -15.07 -40.75 -0.82
CA ASP A 646 -16.41 -41.29 -1.02
C ASP A 646 -16.92 -41.29 -2.47
N THR A 647 -16.13 -40.76 -3.43
CA THR A 647 -16.54 -40.83 -4.84
C THR A 647 -16.41 -42.27 -5.35
N PRO A 648 -17.50 -42.93 -5.82
CA PRO A 648 -17.45 -44.28 -6.33
C PRO A 648 -16.34 -44.45 -7.37
N THR A 649 -15.62 -45.57 -7.30
CA THR A 649 -14.46 -45.85 -8.18
C THR A 649 -14.87 -45.78 -9.67
N GLU A 650 -16.11 -46.13 -9.98
CA GLU A 650 -16.69 -46.08 -11.34
C GLU A 650 -16.74 -44.61 -11.87
N VAL A 651 -17.08 -43.64 -11.04
CA VAL A 651 -17.12 -42.22 -11.42
C VAL A 651 -15.70 -41.67 -11.62
N LYS A 652 -14.74 -42.11 -10.78
CA LYS A 652 -13.30 -41.76 -10.95
C LYS A 652 -12.75 -42.29 -12.27
N VAL A 653 -13.10 -43.55 -12.63
CA VAL A 653 -12.68 -44.20 -13.89
C VAL A 653 -13.31 -43.49 -15.11
N VAL A 654 -14.58 -43.12 -15.04
CA VAL A 654 -15.27 -42.45 -16.15
C VAL A 654 -14.67 -41.05 -16.37
N ARG A 655 -14.40 -40.26 -15.31
CA ARG A 655 -13.76 -38.97 -15.42
C ARG A 655 -12.30 -39.07 -15.91
N GLY A 656 -11.54 -40.06 -15.43
CA GLY A 656 -10.18 -40.33 -15.89
C GLY A 656 -10.12 -40.72 -17.37
N ASN A 657 -11.04 -41.54 -17.82
CA ASN A 657 -11.13 -41.97 -19.23
C ASN A 657 -11.58 -40.83 -20.16
N SER A 658 -12.49 -39.97 -19.70
CA SER A 658 -12.89 -38.75 -20.44
C SER A 658 -11.70 -37.78 -20.59
N ALA A 659 -10.97 -37.52 -19.53
CA ALA A 659 -9.77 -36.64 -19.57
C ALA A 659 -8.67 -37.21 -20.48
N LEU A 660 -8.44 -38.52 -20.44
CA LEU A 660 -7.51 -39.22 -21.34
C LEU A 660 -7.96 -39.20 -22.80
N ALA A 661 -9.26 -39.27 -23.07
CA ALA A 661 -9.82 -39.19 -24.41
C ALA A 661 -9.65 -37.76 -24.99
N ASP A 662 -9.86 -36.74 -24.14
CA ASP A 662 -9.66 -35.34 -24.51
C ASP A 662 -8.18 -35.04 -24.81
N ILE A 663 -7.25 -35.49 -23.98
CA ILE A 663 -5.81 -35.38 -24.21
C ILE A 663 -5.39 -36.10 -25.51
N ARG A 664 -5.91 -37.30 -25.75
CA ARG A 664 -5.64 -38.07 -27.01
C ARG A 664 -6.22 -37.38 -28.25
N ALA A 665 -7.36 -36.70 -28.11
CA ALA A 665 -7.93 -35.89 -29.19
C ALA A 665 -7.10 -34.64 -29.52
N MET A 666 -6.47 -34.04 -28.49
CA MET A 666 -5.56 -32.89 -28.67
C MET A 666 -4.22 -33.29 -29.30
N LEU A 667 -3.66 -34.43 -28.94
CA LEU A 667 -2.38 -34.91 -29.50
C LEU A 667 -2.50 -35.36 -30.96
N LYS A 668 -3.72 -35.48 -31.50
CA LYS A 668 -4.00 -35.82 -32.91
C LYS A 668 -4.32 -34.61 -33.80
N ARG A 669 -4.34 -33.40 -33.23
CA ARG A 669 -4.39 -32.14 -33.96
C ARG A 669 -3.01 -31.52 -34.00
#